data_1cebcbae04c6669692f8f0150ec8d9de
#
_entry.id   1cebcbae04c6669692f8f0150ec8d9de
#
_cell.length_a   1.000
_cell.length_b   1.000
_cell.length_c   1.000
_cell.angle_alpha   90.00
_cell.angle_beta   90.00
_cell.angle_gamma   90.00
#
_symmetry.space_group_name_H-M   'P 1'
#
loop_
_entity.id
_entity.type
_entity.pdbx_description
1 polymer ?
#
loop_
_entity_poly.entity_id
_entity_poly.type
_entity_poly.pdbx_seq_one_letter_code
_entity_poly.pdbx_strand_id
1 'polypeptide(L)'
;MKITFASNLDEYGVKAEATNVKITEQYAVSAQTRKYNGLHLLKHALQNTSPDITKTVLKWVDGERREVKVRDGEAIQLANSKIDEIRGAFPEWLREQSSDFKDRLTDLYNRTFNCYVRPKYDGTHQEFPDLDLKGLGIDKLYDSQKDAIWMDKLLGGGIIDHEVGGGKTLIMCCGAYEKKRLGLANKPMIIGLKANIHEIARTFCTAYPMAKVLYPGKEDFTPRKRERIFREIRNNDWDAVILSHEQFGMIPQSPEIQQEILQAELDCVEENLEVLKAQGRDVSRAMMKGCQKRKANLEAKLQKVAHALETRKDDAVDFRLMGIDHLYVDESHKFKNLTFTTRHDRVAGLGNPEGSQRALNMLFALRTIQQRTGRDLGATFLSGTTISNSLTELYLLFKYLRPKELERQNIRTFDAWAAIFAKKTIDYEFSVTNEVVQKERFRYFIKVPELAMFYSEITDYRSAEDIGIDRPQKNEILHNIPPTPQQTEFIERLVQFAKSGDATLLGRLPLSEREEKAKMLIATDYARKMSLDMRMIDPELYSDHVDNKASHCARMIAGYYRRFEAYKGTQFVFSDLGTYKPGAGWNVYSEIRRKLAEDYGIPQSEVRFIQEATSEKARKEMIAGMNAGKIRVLFGSTEMLGTGVNAQKRCVAIHHLDCPWRPSDLEQRDGRGIRTGNEIAKLHADNKVDVILYAVEKSLDAYKFGLLHNKQLFIRQLKTNNMGSRTIDEGAIDEKSGMNFSEYVAVLSGNTDLLDKARLEKKIATLESERQAFVRGK
;
A
#
# COMPACT_ATOMS: atom_id res chain seq x y z
N MET A 1 42.07 9.25 -5.19
CA MET A 1 40.67 9.41 -4.83
C MET A 1 40.35 8.48 -3.67
N LYS A 2 39.70 8.98 -2.61
CA LYS A 2 39.27 8.20 -1.46
C LYS A 2 37.76 8.27 -1.39
N ILE A 3 37.09 7.13 -1.41
CA ILE A 3 35.65 7.00 -1.21
C ILE A 3 35.49 6.42 0.20
N THR A 4 34.67 7.08 1.01
CA THR A 4 34.31 6.64 2.37
C THR A 4 32.80 6.47 2.42
N PHE A 5 32.36 5.46 3.15
CA PHE A 5 30.94 5.22 3.41
C PHE A 5 30.64 5.34 4.89
N ALA A 6 29.72 6.20 5.25
CA ALA A 6 29.24 6.37 6.62
C ALA A 6 27.92 5.60 6.75
N SER A 7 27.95 4.39 7.29
CA SER A 7 26.81 3.49 7.38
C SER A 7 25.65 4.07 8.19
N ASN A 8 25.95 4.85 9.24
CA ASN A 8 24.91 5.48 10.08
C ASN A 8 24.12 6.58 9.34
N LEU A 9 24.75 7.21 8.35
CA LEU A 9 24.21 8.33 7.60
C LEU A 9 23.79 7.92 6.19
N ASP A 10 24.12 6.69 5.80
CA ASP A 10 23.93 6.19 4.42
C ASP A 10 24.51 7.18 3.39
N GLU A 11 25.71 7.67 3.66
CA GLU A 11 26.31 8.71 2.85
C GLU A 11 27.71 8.33 2.38
N TYR A 12 27.98 8.60 1.09
CA TYR A 12 29.30 8.47 0.50
C TYR A 12 30.05 9.80 0.57
N GLY A 13 31.23 9.77 1.12
CA GLY A 13 32.21 10.88 1.01
C GLY A 13 33.15 10.60 -0.16
N VAL A 14 33.26 11.52 -1.09
CA VAL A 14 34.21 11.45 -2.21
C VAL A 14 35.22 12.57 -2.07
N LYS A 15 36.48 12.22 -1.81
CA LYS A 15 37.59 13.17 -1.74
C LYS A 15 38.70 12.76 -2.70
N ALA A 16 39.29 13.72 -3.38
CA ALA A 16 40.45 13.52 -4.22
C ALA A 16 41.52 14.58 -3.91
N GLU A 17 42.73 14.13 -3.64
CA GLU A 17 43.91 15.02 -3.38
C GLU A 17 44.46 15.58 -4.71
N ALA A 18 44.37 14.80 -5.78
CA ALA A 18 44.67 15.23 -7.12
C ALA A 18 43.61 14.69 -8.09
N THR A 19 43.17 15.49 -9.02
CA THR A 19 42.14 15.10 -10.00
C THR A 19 42.66 15.30 -11.42
N ASN A 20 42.33 14.36 -12.31
CA ASN A 20 42.48 14.60 -13.74
C ASN A 20 41.37 15.58 -14.15
N VAL A 21 41.78 16.81 -14.48
CA VAL A 21 40.85 17.87 -14.82
C VAL A 21 40.00 17.52 -16.03
N LYS A 22 40.56 16.84 -17.04
CA LYS A 22 39.77 16.40 -18.23
C LYS A 22 38.65 15.46 -17.87
N ILE A 23 38.89 14.48 -16.98
CA ILE A 23 37.85 13.53 -16.54
C ILE A 23 36.80 14.22 -15.68
N THR A 24 37.22 15.07 -14.75
CA THR A 24 36.25 15.80 -13.89
C THR A 24 35.41 16.80 -14.68
N GLU A 25 35.95 17.37 -15.72
CA GLU A 25 35.26 18.30 -16.63
C GLU A 25 34.31 17.56 -17.60
N GLN A 26 34.68 16.38 -18.06
CA GLN A 26 33.84 15.56 -18.95
C GLN A 26 32.45 15.30 -18.34
N TYR A 27 32.41 15.09 -17.01
CA TYR A 27 31.17 14.85 -16.27
C TYR A 27 30.66 16.11 -15.55
N ALA A 28 31.21 17.29 -15.84
CA ALA A 28 30.78 18.52 -15.20
C ALA A 28 29.50 19.08 -15.82
N VAL A 29 28.67 19.72 -14.98
CA VAL A 29 27.47 20.44 -15.38
C VAL A 29 27.58 21.88 -14.89
N SER A 30 27.48 22.84 -15.83
CA SER A 30 27.45 24.24 -15.52
C SER A 30 26.01 24.69 -15.32
N ALA A 31 25.71 25.22 -14.15
CA ALA A 31 24.46 25.88 -13.83
C ALA A 31 24.69 27.40 -13.72
N GLN A 32 23.60 28.16 -13.65
CA GLN A 32 23.68 29.62 -13.56
C GLN A 32 24.55 30.13 -12.40
N THR A 33 24.48 29.44 -11.25
CA THR A 33 25.11 29.88 -9.99
C THR A 33 26.45 29.19 -9.70
N ARG A 34 26.68 28.00 -10.22
CA ARG A 34 27.92 27.24 -10.00
C ARG A 34 28.09 26.09 -10.98
N LYS A 35 29.31 25.56 -11.02
CA LYS A 35 29.66 24.35 -11.76
C LYS A 35 29.68 23.14 -10.82
N TYR A 36 29.00 22.05 -11.22
CA TYR A 36 29.00 20.75 -10.56
C TYR A 36 29.98 19.85 -11.28
N ASN A 37 31.10 19.52 -10.67
CA ASN A 37 32.14 18.72 -11.28
C ASN A 37 31.86 17.20 -11.19
N GLY A 38 32.67 16.40 -11.89
CA GLY A 38 32.49 14.94 -11.92
C GLY A 38 32.55 14.26 -10.58
N LEU A 39 33.34 14.77 -9.60
CA LEU A 39 33.40 14.22 -8.24
C LEU A 39 32.09 14.44 -7.48
N HIS A 40 31.47 15.59 -7.71
CA HIS A 40 30.16 15.89 -7.12
C HIS A 40 29.08 14.97 -7.68
N LEU A 41 29.06 14.77 -9.00
CA LEU A 41 28.10 13.86 -9.64
C LEU A 41 28.39 12.40 -9.31
N LEU A 42 29.65 11.99 -9.11
CA LEU A 42 29.99 10.66 -8.63
C LEU A 42 29.38 10.37 -7.25
N LYS A 43 29.37 11.35 -6.33
CA LYS A 43 28.69 11.22 -5.05
C LYS A 43 27.20 10.88 -5.27
N HIS A 44 26.51 11.61 -6.14
CA HIS A 44 25.11 11.33 -6.47
C HIS A 44 24.92 9.98 -7.18
N ALA A 45 25.87 9.57 -8.01
CA ALA A 45 25.86 8.26 -8.65
C ALA A 45 25.91 7.11 -7.62
N LEU A 46 26.77 7.23 -6.61
CA LEU A 46 26.90 6.25 -5.52
C LEU A 46 25.67 6.22 -4.59
N GLN A 47 25.09 7.37 -4.32
CA GLN A 47 23.93 7.51 -3.41
C GLN A 47 22.57 7.30 -4.08
N ASN A 48 22.53 7.07 -5.38
CA ASN A 48 21.29 7.03 -6.17
C ASN A 48 20.39 8.27 -6.00
N THR A 49 20.99 9.45 -5.93
CA THR A 49 20.34 10.75 -5.74
C THR A 49 20.59 11.68 -6.94
N SER A 50 19.86 12.78 -7.00
CA SER A 50 20.05 13.85 -7.99
C SER A 50 20.42 15.16 -7.28
N PRO A 51 21.29 16.00 -7.87
CA PRO A 51 21.61 17.31 -7.29
C PRO A 51 20.41 18.26 -7.39
N ASP A 52 20.20 19.08 -6.36
CA ASP A 52 19.20 20.16 -6.39
C ASP A 52 19.82 21.43 -6.96
N ILE A 53 19.66 21.64 -8.27
CA ILE A 53 20.20 22.76 -9.00
C ILE A 53 19.14 23.83 -9.16
N THR A 54 19.47 25.08 -8.79
CA THR A 54 18.54 26.20 -8.87
C THR A 54 19.09 27.33 -9.76
N LYS A 55 18.18 28.04 -10.47
CA LYS A 55 18.45 29.29 -11.17
C LYS A 55 17.59 30.41 -10.62
N THR A 56 18.09 31.64 -10.73
CA THR A 56 17.35 32.83 -10.33
C THR A 56 16.61 33.37 -11.55
N VAL A 57 15.31 33.59 -11.43
CA VAL A 57 14.45 34.16 -12.45
C VAL A 57 13.68 35.33 -11.88
N LEU A 58 13.45 36.37 -12.70
CA LEU A 58 12.60 37.50 -12.35
C LEU A 58 11.15 37.09 -12.52
N LYS A 59 10.38 37.06 -11.44
CA LYS A 59 8.93 36.81 -11.47
C LYS A 59 8.17 38.01 -10.90
N TRP A 60 6.95 38.20 -11.40
CA TRP A 60 6.00 39.11 -10.79
C TRP A 60 5.43 38.43 -9.54
N VAL A 61 5.66 39.02 -8.37
CA VAL A 61 5.12 38.56 -7.08
C VAL A 61 4.51 39.79 -6.40
N ASP A 62 3.22 39.72 -6.07
CA ASP A 62 2.47 40.80 -5.44
C ASP A 62 2.57 42.19 -6.18
N GLY A 63 2.59 42.12 -7.53
CA GLY A 63 2.67 43.34 -8.36
C GLY A 63 4.08 43.94 -8.55
N GLU A 64 5.10 43.32 -7.97
CA GLU A 64 6.51 43.76 -8.12
C GLU A 64 7.36 42.66 -8.81
N ARG A 65 8.35 43.08 -9.59
CA ARG A 65 9.35 42.15 -10.12
C ARG A 65 10.35 41.80 -9.02
N ARG A 66 10.32 40.51 -8.60
CA ARG A 66 11.27 40.00 -7.61
C ARG A 66 12.09 38.85 -8.19
N GLU A 67 13.33 38.76 -7.75
CA GLU A 67 14.19 37.61 -8.03
C GLU A 67 13.74 36.40 -7.20
N VAL A 68 13.33 35.35 -7.89
CA VAL A 68 12.88 34.09 -7.26
C VAL A 68 13.81 32.97 -7.70
N LYS A 69 14.31 32.19 -6.74
CA LYS A 69 15.05 30.97 -7.04
C LYS A 69 14.06 29.86 -7.42
N VAL A 70 14.20 29.36 -8.64
CA VAL A 70 13.45 28.20 -9.15
C VAL A 70 14.41 27.08 -9.48
N ARG A 71 13.93 25.84 -9.47
CA ARG A 71 14.74 24.69 -9.90
C ARG A 71 15.15 24.84 -11.36
N ASP A 72 16.41 24.55 -11.65
CA ASP A 72 16.95 24.52 -13.01
C ASP A 72 16.77 23.15 -13.62
N GLY A 73 15.62 22.94 -14.27
CA GLY A 73 15.25 21.66 -14.86
C GLY A 73 16.25 21.14 -15.89
N GLU A 74 16.77 22.02 -16.73
CA GLU A 74 17.74 21.63 -17.77
C GLU A 74 19.06 21.17 -17.16
N ALA A 75 19.59 21.92 -16.19
CA ALA A 75 20.82 21.55 -15.51
C ALA A 75 20.69 20.27 -14.68
N ILE A 76 19.54 20.04 -14.03
CA ILE A 76 19.27 18.79 -13.28
C ILE A 76 19.17 17.60 -14.26
N GLN A 77 18.49 17.77 -15.39
CA GLN A 77 18.38 16.71 -16.39
C GLN A 77 19.75 16.33 -16.94
N LEU A 78 20.56 17.30 -17.28
CA LEU A 78 21.93 17.07 -17.73
C LEU A 78 22.77 16.37 -16.65
N ALA A 79 22.64 16.79 -15.39
CA ALA A 79 23.31 16.14 -14.27
C ALA A 79 22.88 14.67 -14.13
N ASN A 80 21.61 14.37 -14.28
CA ASN A 80 21.10 13.00 -14.23
C ASN A 80 21.63 12.16 -15.39
N SER A 81 21.68 12.71 -16.61
CA SER A 81 22.30 12.04 -17.76
C SER A 81 23.76 11.71 -17.49
N LYS A 82 24.53 12.65 -16.93
CA LYS A 82 25.92 12.42 -16.54
C LYS A 82 26.07 11.43 -15.39
N ILE A 83 25.16 11.41 -14.42
CA ILE A 83 25.13 10.43 -13.36
C ILE A 83 24.86 9.03 -13.91
N ASP A 84 23.91 8.89 -14.85
CA ASP A 84 23.62 7.62 -15.50
C ASP A 84 24.81 7.15 -16.40
N GLU A 85 25.51 8.06 -17.05
CA GLU A 85 26.75 7.79 -17.78
C GLU A 85 27.84 7.26 -16.84
N ILE A 86 28.07 7.89 -15.69
CA ILE A 86 29.00 7.41 -14.66
C ILE A 86 28.63 6.01 -14.18
N ARG A 87 27.35 5.75 -13.96
CA ARG A 87 26.88 4.41 -13.56
C ARG A 87 27.06 3.38 -14.65
N GLY A 88 26.77 3.75 -15.90
CA GLY A 88 26.94 2.90 -17.07
C GLY A 88 28.39 2.52 -17.34
N ALA A 89 29.32 3.42 -17.01
CA ALA A 89 30.74 3.14 -17.16
C ALA A 89 31.25 2.00 -16.24
N PHE A 90 30.63 1.74 -15.10
CA PHE A 90 31.02 0.66 -14.21
C PHE A 90 30.80 -0.74 -14.81
N PRO A 91 29.64 -1.11 -15.36
CA PRO A 91 29.46 -2.38 -16.07
C PRO A 91 30.40 -2.55 -17.28
N GLU A 92 30.68 -1.48 -18.00
CA GLU A 92 31.63 -1.50 -19.12
C GLU A 92 33.05 -1.81 -18.63
N TRP A 93 33.53 -1.06 -17.64
CA TRP A 93 34.81 -1.32 -17.00
C TRP A 93 34.89 -2.75 -16.44
N LEU A 94 33.80 -3.25 -15.84
CA LEU A 94 33.75 -4.62 -15.30
C LEU A 94 33.89 -5.67 -16.40
N ARG A 95 33.32 -5.44 -17.59
CA ARG A 95 33.46 -6.34 -18.74
C ARG A 95 34.93 -6.45 -19.22
N GLU A 96 35.71 -5.40 -19.07
CA GLU A 96 37.11 -5.32 -19.44
C GLU A 96 38.06 -5.98 -18.44
N GLN A 97 37.60 -6.29 -17.22
CA GLN A 97 38.44 -6.89 -16.19
C GLN A 97 38.83 -8.34 -16.51
N SER A 98 39.91 -8.81 -15.86
CA SER A 98 40.36 -10.19 -15.99
C SER A 98 39.31 -11.21 -15.57
N SER A 99 39.39 -12.41 -16.07
CA SER A 99 38.52 -13.53 -15.67
C SER A 99 38.56 -13.75 -14.17
N ASP A 100 39.75 -13.83 -13.58
CA ASP A 100 39.95 -14.04 -12.13
C ASP A 100 39.26 -12.98 -11.28
N PHE A 101 39.26 -11.73 -11.75
CA PHE A 101 38.56 -10.64 -11.03
C PHE A 101 37.05 -10.83 -11.13
N LYS A 102 36.52 -11.16 -12.29
CA LYS A 102 35.10 -11.42 -12.50
C LYS A 102 34.62 -12.62 -11.71
N ASP A 103 35.39 -13.72 -11.71
CA ASP A 103 35.07 -14.95 -10.99
C ASP A 103 35.04 -14.70 -9.48
N ARG A 104 36.02 -13.96 -8.95
CA ARG A 104 36.07 -13.57 -7.54
C ARG A 104 34.90 -12.68 -7.13
N LEU A 105 34.48 -11.73 -8.01
CA LEU A 105 33.29 -10.89 -7.78
C LEU A 105 32.00 -11.70 -7.86
N THR A 106 31.92 -12.62 -8.82
CA THR A 106 30.79 -13.53 -8.99
C THR A 106 30.64 -14.45 -7.79
N ASP A 107 31.76 -15.00 -7.30
CA ASP A 107 31.78 -15.82 -6.09
C ASP A 107 31.33 -15.02 -4.85
N LEU A 108 31.84 -13.80 -4.71
CA LEU A 108 31.44 -12.93 -3.61
C LEU A 108 29.95 -12.61 -3.68
N TYR A 109 29.45 -12.26 -4.86
CA TYR A 109 28.02 -11.98 -5.08
C TYR A 109 27.16 -13.22 -4.79
N ASN A 110 27.57 -14.38 -5.31
CA ASN A 110 26.84 -15.62 -5.12
C ASN A 110 26.81 -16.05 -3.65
N ARG A 111 27.93 -15.93 -2.91
CA ARG A 111 27.99 -16.23 -1.47
C ARG A 111 27.17 -15.25 -0.62
N THR A 112 27.00 -14.02 -1.09
CA THR A 112 26.27 -12.99 -0.33
C THR A 112 24.77 -13.00 -0.65
N PHE A 113 24.39 -13.15 -1.91
CA PHE A 113 23.02 -12.94 -2.38
C PHE A 113 22.37 -14.16 -3.03
N ASN A 114 23.12 -15.11 -3.60
CA ASN A 114 22.58 -16.28 -4.30
C ASN A 114 22.78 -17.60 -3.53
N CYS A 115 23.35 -17.56 -2.33
CA CYS A 115 23.52 -18.74 -1.48
C CYS A 115 22.24 -19.15 -0.74
N TYR A 116 21.19 -18.37 -0.88
CA TYR A 116 19.92 -18.62 -0.21
C TYR A 116 19.06 -19.58 -1.01
N VAL A 117 18.63 -20.64 -0.35
CA VAL A 117 17.59 -21.54 -0.85
C VAL A 117 16.31 -21.23 -0.05
N ARG A 118 15.23 -20.90 -0.76
CA ARG A 118 13.94 -20.66 -0.11
C ARG A 118 13.57 -21.86 0.77
N PRO A 119 13.42 -21.67 2.08
CA PRO A 119 13.06 -22.78 2.95
C PRO A 119 11.66 -23.31 2.57
N LYS A 120 11.53 -24.62 2.56
CA LYS A 120 10.24 -25.28 2.48
C LYS A 120 9.95 -25.86 3.87
N TYR A 121 8.87 -25.40 4.45
CA TYR A 121 8.42 -25.90 5.73
C TYR A 121 7.42 -27.02 5.49
N ASP A 122 7.78 -28.24 5.88
CA ASP A 122 6.89 -29.40 5.85
C ASP A 122 6.40 -29.69 7.26
N GLY A 123 5.16 -29.29 7.52
CA GLY A 123 4.49 -29.46 8.79
C GLY A 123 3.56 -30.68 8.84
N THR A 124 3.55 -31.53 7.80
CA THR A 124 2.62 -32.67 7.68
C THR A 124 2.76 -33.68 8.82
N HIS A 125 3.95 -33.80 9.39
CA HIS A 125 4.28 -34.67 10.53
C HIS A 125 3.65 -34.20 11.85
N GLN A 126 3.12 -32.98 11.94
CA GLN A 126 2.58 -32.46 13.18
C GLN A 126 1.24 -33.09 13.53
N GLU A 127 1.11 -33.42 14.81
CA GLU A 127 -0.13 -33.80 15.43
C GLU A 127 -0.62 -32.68 16.36
N PHE A 128 -1.94 -32.55 16.45
CA PHE A 128 -2.60 -31.53 17.27
C PHE A 128 -3.55 -32.27 18.25
N PRO A 129 -3.02 -32.83 19.37
CA PRO A 129 -3.75 -33.80 20.19
C PRO A 129 -5.02 -33.23 20.83
N ASP A 130 -5.04 -31.93 21.14
CA ASP A 130 -6.17 -31.30 21.83
C ASP A 130 -7.16 -30.63 20.87
N LEU A 131 -6.93 -30.75 19.54
CA LEU A 131 -7.76 -30.11 18.52
C LEU A 131 -9.06 -30.90 18.27
N ASP A 132 -10.20 -30.27 18.51
CA ASP A 132 -11.53 -30.83 18.22
C ASP A 132 -11.93 -30.66 16.75
N LEU A 133 -11.45 -31.54 15.90
CA LEU A 133 -11.81 -31.59 14.48
C LEU A 133 -13.32 -31.77 14.25
N LYS A 134 -13.97 -32.58 15.10
CA LYS A 134 -15.42 -32.83 14.97
C LYS A 134 -16.23 -31.61 15.30
N GLY A 135 -15.88 -30.89 16.37
CA GLY A 135 -16.51 -29.64 16.73
C GLY A 135 -16.37 -28.57 15.64
N LEU A 136 -15.25 -28.56 14.94
CA LEU A 136 -15.00 -27.69 13.80
C LEU A 136 -15.72 -28.11 12.51
N GLY A 137 -16.20 -29.38 12.45
CA GLY A 137 -16.83 -29.93 11.25
C GLY A 137 -15.84 -30.17 10.10
N ILE A 138 -14.58 -30.48 10.41
CA ILE A 138 -13.53 -30.77 9.43
C ILE A 138 -12.88 -32.13 9.71
N ASP A 139 -12.38 -32.77 8.67
CA ASP A 139 -11.71 -34.08 8.82
C ASP A 139 -10.25 -33.93 9.23
N LYS A 140 -9.57 -32.92 8.68
CA LYS A 140 -8.15 -32.60 8.94
C LYS A 140 -7.84 -31.14 8.66
N LEU A 141 -6.72 -30.68 9.20
CA LEU A 141 -6.11 -29.41 8.76
C LEU A 141 -5.53 -29.56 7.35
N TYR A 142 -5.56 -28.50 6.56
CA TYR A 142 -4.83 -28.46 5.30
C TYR A 142 -3.32 -28.57 5.54
N ASP A 143 -2.61 -29.21 4.63
CA ASP A 143 -1.15 -29.32 4.72
C ASP A 143 -0.49 -27.93 4.77
N SER A 144 -1.00 -26.97 3.99
CA SER A 144 -0.58 -25.56 4.04
C SER A 144 -0.78 -24.90 5.41
N GLN A 145 -1.81 -25.27 6.17
CA GLN A 145 -2.00 -24.78 7.55
C GLN A 145 -0.96 -25.36 8.48
N LYS A 146 -0.67 -26.67 8.36
CA LYS A 146 0.38 -27.33 9.13
C LYS A 146 1.75 -26.75 8.82
N ASP A 147 2.06 -26.52 7.54
CA ASP A 147 3.33 -25.90 7.09
C ASP A 147 3.51 -24.51 7.71
N ALA A 148 2.46 -23.68 7.66
CA ALA A 148 2.48 -22.34 8.22
C ALA A 148 2.70 -22.34 9.75
N ILE A 149 2.01 -23.25 10.47
CA ILE A 149 2.18 -23.43 11.91
C ILE A 149 3.60 -23.95 12.23
N TRP A 150 4.15 -24.82 11.39
CA TRP A 150 5.52 -25.32 11.55
C TRP A 150 6.56 -24.21 11.37
N MET A 151 6.44 -23.41 10.30
CA MET A 151 7.28 -22.24 10.11
C MET A 151 7.24 -21.30 11.31
N ASP A 152 6.02 -21.00 11.80
CA ASP A 152 5.80 -20.12 12.93
C ASP A 152 6.44 -20.65 14.24
N LYS A 153 6.40 -21.97 14.47
CA LYS A 153 7.09 -22.61 15.61
C LYS A 153 8.61 -22.51 15.48
N LEU A 154 9.16 -22.79 14.29
CA LEU A 154 10.60 -22.80 14.05
C LEU A 154 11.22 -21.40 14.12
N LEU A 155 10.60 -20.43 13.47
CA LEU A 155 11.13 -19.07 13.40
C LEU A 155 10.78 -18.21 14.62
N GLY A 156 9.73 -18.58 15.35
CA GLY A 156 9.19 -17.79 16.45
C GLY A 156 8.36 -16.59 15.98
N GLY A 157 7.77 -16.69 14.79
CA GLY A 157 6.95 -15.67 14.14
C GLY A 157 7.16 -15.67 12.62
N GLY A 158 6.61 -14.66 11.96
CA GLY A 158 6.75 -14.49 10.51
C GLY A 158 5.53 -13.88 9.84
N ILE A 159 5.40 -14.11 8.55
CA ILE A 159 4.29 -13.63 7.73
C ILE A 159 3.57 -14.81 7.11
N ILE A 160 2.28 -14.94 7.36
CA ILE A 160 1.39 -15.89 6.72
C ILE A 160 0.60 -15.15 5.64
N ASP A 161 1.10 -15.21 4.42
CA ASP A 161 0.54 -14.52 3.26
C ASP A 161 -0.28 -15.51 2.41
N HIS A 162 -1.29 -16.11 3.03
CA HIS A 162 -2.22 -17.00 2.35
C HIS A 162 -3.37 -16.22 1.74
N GLU A 163 -3.75 -16.55 0.53
CA GLU A 163 -4.92 -15.97 -0.13
C GLU A 163 -6.20 -16.12 0.70
N VAL A 164 -7.21 -15.34 0.35
CA VAL A 164 -8.50 -15.38 1.04
C VAL A 164 -9.11 -16.78 0.92
N GLY A 165 -9.55 -17.33 2.06
CA GLY A 165 -10.08 -18.69 2.14
C GLY A 165 -9.05 -19.75 2.61
N GLY A 166 -7.76 -19.41 2.73
CA GLY A 166 -6.71 -20.34 3.18
C GLY A 166 -6.75 -20.75 4.66
N GLY A 167 -7.84 -20.46 5.37
CA GLY A 167 -8.04 -20.90 6.75
C GLY A 167 -7.13 -20.25 7.78
N LYS A 168 -6.70 -18.99 7.54
CA LYS A 168 -5.82 -18.21 8.43
C LYS A 168 -6.29 -18.17 9.89
N THR A 169 -7.60 -18.15 10.13
CA THR A 169 -8.17 -18.18 11.49
C THR A 169 -7.73 -19.44 12.26
N LEU A 170 -7.78 -20.61 11.64
CA LEU A 170 -7.31 -21.84 12.26
C LEU A 170 -5.80 -21.84 12.48
N ILE A 171 -5.02 -21.27 11.55
CA ILE A 171 -3.57 -21.14 11.72
C ILE A 171 -3.27 -20.31 12.98
N MET A 172 -3.97 -19.20 13.21
CA MET A 172 -3.79 -18.37 14.41
C MET A 172 -4.19 -19.14 15.69
N CYS A 173 -5.36 -19.80 15.67
CA CYS A 173 -5.86 -20.51 16.84
C CYS A 173 -4.95 -21.69 17.20
N CYS A 174 -4.60 -22.52 16.23
CA CYS A 174 -3.72 -23.66 16.42
C CYS A 174 -2.30 -23.22 16.78
N GLY A 175 -1.76 -22.22 16.09
CA GLY A 175 -0.43 -21.70 16.37
C GLY A 175 -0.32 -21.14 17.80
N ALA A 176 -1.29 -20.36 18.25
CA ALA A 176 -1.32 -19.79 19.58
C ALA A 176 -1.39 -20.90 20.66
N TYR A 177 -2.31 -21.84 20.50
CA TYR A 177 -2.48 -22.93 21.46
C TYR A 177 -1.26 -23.84 21.50
N GLU A 178 -0.74 -24.25 20.35
CA GLU A 178 0.42 -25.14 20.24
C GLU A 178 1.70 -24.50 20.80
N LYS A 179 1.94 -23.21 20.54
CA LYS A 179 3.08 -22.51 21.14
C LYS A 179 2.98 -22.49 22.66
N LYS A 180 1.79 -22.28 23.22
CA LYS A 180 1.56 -22.34 24.65
C LYS A 180 1.80 -23.75 25.18
N ARG A 181 1.20 -24.76 24.56
CA ARG A 181 1.35 -26.17 24.94
C ARG A 181 2.80 -26.64 24.94
N LEU A 182 3.57 -26.20 23.94
CA LEU A 182 4.99 -26.57 23.78
C LEU A 182 5.96 -25.67 24.56
N GLY A 183 5.48 -24.66 25.28
CA GLY A 183 6.33 -23.71 26.02
C GLY A 183 7.12 -22.76 25.14
N LEU A 184 6.75 -22.60 23.85
CA LEU A 184 7.36 -21.66 22.92
C LEU A 184 6.87 -20.22 23.13
N ALA A 185 5.67 -20.07 23.67
CA ALA A 185 5.11 -18.81 24.15
C ALA A 185 4.31 -19.08 25.44
N ASN A 186 4.38 -18.18 26.40
CA ASN A 186 3.64 -18.35 27.66
C ASN A 186 2.24 -17.72 27.60
N LYS A 187 2.12 -16.60 26.89
CA LYS A 187 0.84 -15.86 26.82
C LYS A 187 0.67 -15.23 25.43
N PRO A 188 0.24 -16.01 24.44
CA PRO A 188 -0.02 -15.52 23.11
C PRO A 188 -1.25 -14.61 23.08
N MET A 189 -1.21 -13.55 22.26
CA MET A 189 -2.34 -12.64 22.01
C MET A 189 -2.73 -12.66 20.54
N ILE A 190 -4.00 -12.80 20.26
CA ILE A 190 -4.59 -12.71 18.92
C ILE A 190 -5.28 -11.36 18.77
N ILE A 191 -4.96 -10.64 17.70
CA ILE A 191 -5.48 -9.33 17.39
C ILE A 191 -6.20 -9.40 16.04
N GLY A 192 -7.50 -9.11 16.02
CA GLY A 192 -8.30 -9.19 14.81
C GLY A 192 -9.18 -7.97 14.58
N LEU A 193 -9.79 -7.90 13.38
CA LEU A 193 -10.77 -6.86 13.08
C LEU A 193 -12.02 -7.03 13.96
N LYS A 194 -12.60 -5.89 14.37
CA LYS A 194 -13.85 -5.88 15.12
C LYS A 194 -14.97 -6.70 14.46
N ALA A 195 -15.00 -6.72 13.12
CA ALA A 195 -15.98 -7.49 12.36
C ALA A 195 -15.81 -9.02 12.49
N ASN A 196 -14.57 -9.49 12.69
CA ASN A 196 -14.22 -10.91 12.65
C ASN A 196 -13.86 -11.49 14.03
N ILE A 197 -13.63 -10.65 15.02
CA ILE A 197 -13.06 -11.07 16.32
C ILE A 197 -13.96 -12.07 17.06
N HIS A 198 -15.27 -11.95 16.94
CA HIS A 198 -16.22 -12.92 17.49
C HIS A 198 -16.10 -14.30 16.86
N GLU A 199 -15.89 -14.34 15.53
CA GLU A 199 -15.70 -15.57 14.79
C GLU A 199 -14.37 -16.23 15.17
N ILE A 200 -13.31 -15.43 15.32
CA ILE A 200 -12.00 -15.91 15.78
C ILE A 200 -12.12 -16.54 17.16
N ALA A 201 -12.74 -15.83 18.11
CA ALA A 201 -12.92 -16.33 19.47
C ALA A 201 -13.78 -17.61 19.51
N ARG A 202 -14.87 -17.64 18.75
CA ARG A 202 -15.71 -18.84 18.62
C ARG A 202 -14.94 -20.01 18.04
N THR A 203 -14.18 -19.78 16.97
CA THR A 203 -13.36 -20.81 16.34
C THR A 203 -12.32 -21.34 17.32
N PHE A 204 -11.67 -20.47 18.09
CA PHE A 204 -10.70 -20.89 19.12
C PHE A 204 -11.35 -21.79 20.18
N CYS A 205 -12.47 -21.35 20.76
CA CYS A 205 -13.19 -22.14 21.78
C CYS A 205 -13.78 -23.45 21.23
N THR A 206 -14.14 -23.49 19.94
CA THR A 206 -14.60 -24.73 19.28
C THR A 206 -13.43 -25.67 19.02
N ALA A 207 -12.29 -25.12 18.54
CA ALA A 207 -11.08 -25.89 18.28
C ALA A 207 -10.45 -26.48 19.55
N TYR A 208 -10.51 -25.74 20.65
CA TYR A 208 -9.91 -26.12 21.94
C TYR A 208 -10.89 -25.85 23.09
N PRO A 209 -11.88 -26.73 23.31
CA PRO A 209 -12.95 -26.54 24.30
C PRO A 209 -12.46 -26.36 25.74
N MET A 210 -11.29 -26.92 26.07
CA MET A 210 -10.69 -26.83 27.41
C MET A 210 -9.76 -25.63 27.61
N ALA A 211 -9.51 -24.85 26.57
CA ALA A 211 -8.58 -23.71 26.64
C ALA A 211 -9.16 -22.57 27.48
N LYS A 212 -8.28 -21.94 28.26
CA LYS A 212 -8.56 -20.71 29.02
C LYS A 212 -8.35 -19.51 28.12
N VAL A 213 -9.43 -18.97 27.59
CA VAL A 213 -9.39 -17.84 26.65
C VAL A 213 -9.96 -16.59 27.30
N LEU A 214 -9.21 -15.50 27.28
CA LEU A 214 -9.74 -14.19 27.64
C LEU A 214 -10.20 -13.47 26.36
N TYR A 215 -11.51 -13.28 26.24
CA TYR A 215 -12.15 -12.56 25.17
C TYR A 215 -13.15 -11.55 25.73
N PRO A 216 -12.74 -10.29 26.03
CA PRO A 216 -13.64 -9.28 26.56
C PRO A 216 -14.56 -8.72 25.47
N GLY A 217 -15.85 -8.64 25.77
CA GLY A 217 -16.83 -8.01 24.92
C GLY A 217 -16.65 -6.48 24.85
N LYS A 218 -17.44 -5.85 23.97
CA LYS A 218 -17.42 -4.38 23.84
C LYS A 218 -17.79 -3.68 25.16
N GLU A 219 -18.80 -4.21 25.88
CA GLU A 219 -19.32 -3.67 27.16
C GLU A 219 -18.32 -3.84 28.32
N ASP A 220 -17.41 -4.81 28.19
CA ASP A 220 -16.38 -5.07 29.20
C ASP A 220 -15.15 -4.20 29.02
N PHE A 221 -14.97 -3.55 27.86
CA PHE A 221 -13.81 -2.72 27.54
C PHE A 221 -14.05 -1.20 27.72
N THR A 222 -15.02 -0.85 28.58
CA THR A 222 -15.24 0.55 28.97
C THR A 222 -14.08 1.08 29.84
N PRO A 223 -13.85 2.41 29.91
CA PRO A 223 -12.74 2.97 30.69
C PRO A 223 -12.65 2.47 32.14
N ARG A 224 -13.79 2.26 32.83
CA ARG A 224 -13.83 1.76 34.21
C ARG A 224 -13.49 0.27 34.34
N LYS A 225 -13.93 -0.56 33.35
CA LYS A 225 -13.71 -2.02 33.38
C LYS A 225 -12.36 -2.41 32.78
N ARG A 226 -11.81 -1.57 31.91
CA ARG A 226 -10.58 -1.85 31.13
C ARG A 226 -9.36 -2.12 32.03
N GLU A 227 -9.19 -1.37 33.10
CA GLU A 227 -8.10 -1.60 34.07
C GLU A 227 -8.20 -2.97 34.71
N ARG A 228 -9.41 -3.43 35.02
CA ARG A 228 -9.64 -4.80 35.51
C ARG A 228 -9.20 -5.83 34.47
N ILE A 229 -9.59 -5.66 33.21
CA ILE A 229 -9.16 -6.57 32.11
C ILE A 229 -7.64 -6.61 32.00
N PHE A 230 -6.95 -5.46 32.08
CA PHE A 230 -5.48 -5.42 32.07
C PHE A 230 -4.85 -6.15 33.23
N ARG A 231 -5.42 -6.05 34.44
CA ARG A 231 -4.98 -6.85 35.59
C ARG A 231 -5.29 -8.35 35.42
N GLU A 232 -6.41 -8.70 34.82
CA GLU A 232 -6.75 -10.11 34.48
C GLU A 232 -5.76 -10.69 33.47
N ILE A 233 -5.36 -9.91 32.43
CA ILE A 233 -4.32 -10.34 31.49
C ILE A 233 -2.99 -10.57 32.23
N ARG A 234 -2.62 -9.64 33.13
CA ARG A 234 -1.36 -9.74 33.90
C ARG A 234 -1.32 -10.95 34.82
N ASN A 235 -2.39 -11.15 35.60
CA ASN A 235 -2.35 -12.00 36.80
C ASN A 235 -2.75 -13.46 36.52
N ASN A 236 -3.40 -13.74 35.39
CA ASN A 236 -3.88 -15.09 35.09
C ASN A 236 -3.06 -15.73 33.98
N ASP A 237 -3.02 -17.06 34.00
CA ASP A 237 -2.42 -17.88 32.98
C ASP A 237 -3.46 -18.21 31.89
N TRP A 238 -3.46 -17.42 30.82
CA TRP A 238 -4.34 -17.58 29.67
C TRP A 238 -3.66 -18.38 28.57
N ASP A 239 -4.40 -19.30 27.93
CA ASP A 239 -3.93 -20.00 26.73
C ASP A 239 -3.97 -19.08 25.50
N ALA A 240 -4.90 -18.14 25.49
CA ALA A 240 -4.91 -17.04 24.53
C ALA A 240 -5.65 -15.81 25.08
N VAL A 241 -5.19 -14.62 24.68
CA VAL A 241 -5.91 -13.35 24.86
C VAL A 241 -6.35 -12.86 23.48
N ILE A 242 -7.64 -12.64 23.28
CA ILE A 242 -8.21 -12.26 21.98
C ILE A 242 -8.80 -10.86 22.07
N LEU A 243 -8.25 -9.92 21.31
CA LEU A 243 -8.65 -8.50 21.30
C LEU A 243 -8.88 -7.98 19.89
N SER A 244 -9.77 -7.01 19.76
CA SER A 244 -9.88 -6.25 18.51
C SER A 244 -8.70 -5.30 18.33
N HIS A 245 -8.46 -4.84 17.07
CA HIS A 245 -7.45 -3.82 16.77
C HIS A 245 -7.63 -2.56 17.62
N GLU A 246 -8.89 -2.15 17.86
CA GLU A 246 -9.22 -0.99 18.67
C GLU A 246 -8.91 -1.22 20.15
N GLN A 247 -9.28 -2.39 20.68
CA GLN A 247 -9.01 -2.76 22.09
C GLN A 247 -7.51 -2.84 22.35
N PHE A 248 -6.75 -3.46 21.43
CA PHE A 248 -5.29 -3.48 21.49
C PHE A 248 -4.70 -2.07 21.50
N GLY A 249 -5.22 -1.17 20.65
CA GLY A 249 -4.79 0.24 20.61
C GLY A 249 -5.02 1.04 21.91
N MET A 250 -5.85 0.51 22.82
CA MET A 250 -6.12 1.13 24.12
C MET A 250 -5.19 0.61 25.23
N ILE A 251 -4.35 -0.39 24.96
CA ILE A 251 -3.38 -0.89 25.95
C ILE A 251 -2.26 0.12 26.10
N PRO A 252 -1.96 0.60 27.32
CA PRO A 252 -0.81 1.46 27.56
C PRO A 252 0.49 0.73 27.20
N GLN A 253 1.35 1.39 26.45
CA GLN A 253 2.67 0.88 26.16
C GLN A 253 3.68 1.32 27.22
N SER A 254 4.72 0.50 27.46
CA SER A 254 5.78 0.86 28.42
C SER A 254 6.39 2.21 28.03
N PRO A 255 6.41 3.21 28.94
CA PRO A 255 7.01 4.50 28.66
C PRO A 255 8.51 4.39 28.37
N GLU A 256 9.20 3.45 29.01
CA GLU A 256 10.64 3.20 28.82
C GLU A 256 10.93 2.76 27.38
N ILE A 257 10.12 1.83 26.84
CA ILE A 257 10.23 1.38 25.44
C ILE A 257 9.88 2.51 24.47
N GLN A 258 8.85 3.29 24.80
CA GLN A 258 8.50 4.45 23.99
C GLN A 258 9.63 5.47 23.93
N GLN A 259 10.26 5.75 25.08
CA GLN A 259 11.39 6.67 25.17
C GLN A 259 12.59 6.17 24.34
N GLU A 260 12.97 4.90 24.50
CA GLU A 260 14.07 4.30 23.76
C GLU A 260 13.87 4.40 22.22
N ILE A 261 12.70 4.01 21.74
CA ILE A 261 12.41 4.00 20.30
C ILE A 261 12.31 5.43 19.76
N LEU A 262 11.62 6.32 20.46
CA LEU A 262 11.48 7.71 20.02
C LEU A 262 12.82 8.46 20.07
N GLN A 263 13.68 8.14 21.04
CA GLN A 263 15.02 8.70 21.11
C GLN A 263 15.88 8.23 19.94
N ALA A 264 15.86 6.94 19.60
CA ALA A 264 16.59 6.42 18.45
C ALA A 264 16.13 7.05 17.12
N GLU A 265 14.82 7.31 16.98
CA GLU A 265 14.29 8.03 15.81
C GLU A 265 14.72 9.51 15.81
N LEU A 266 14.78 10.15 16.97
CA LEU A 266 15.24 11.52 17.11
C LEU A 266 16.73 11.64 16.77
N ASP A 267 17.56 10.75 17.29
CA ASP A 267 18.99 10.71 17.00
C ASP A 267 19.24 10.57 15.49
N CYS A 268 18.47 9.70 14.81
CA CYS A 268 18.53 9.55 13.36
C CYS A 268 18.12 10.84 12.61
N VAL A 269 17.12 11.58 13.09
CA VAL A 269 16.74 12.88 12.50
C VAL A 269 17.81 13.92 12.73
N GLU A 270 18.43 13.94 13.90
CA GLU A 270 19.54 14.85 14.23
C GLU A 270 20.77 14.59 13.37
N GLU A 271 21.17 13.33 13.22
CA GLU A 271 22.23 12.92 12.30
C GLU A 271 21.92 13.36 10.86
N ASN A 272 20.69 13.14 10.38
CA ASN A 272 20.27 13.62 9.08
C ASN A 272 20.35 15.14 8.94
N LEU A 273 19.99 15.91 9.98
CA LEU A 273 20.10 17.36 9.98
C LEU A 273 21.54 17.83 9.93
N GLU A 274 22.45 17.17 10.62
CA GLU A 274 23.89 17.47 10.57
C GLU A 274 24.46 17.25 9.18
N VAL A 275 24.11 16.12 8.54
CA VAL A 275 24.50 15.83 7.15
C VAL A 275 23.96 16.88 6.20
N LEU A 276 22.68 17.24 6.32
CA LEU A 276 22.07 18.27 5.47
C LEU A 276 22.72 19.65 5.68
N LYS A 277 23.10 20.00 6.90
CA LYS A 277 23.85 21.23 7.20
C LYS A 277 25.26 21.21 6.61
N ALA A 278 25.95 20.05 6.67
CA ALA A 278 27.30 19.89 6.11
C ALA A 278 27.31 19.98 4.57
N GLN A 279 26.21 19.63 3.90
CA GLN A 279 26.03 19.76 2.47
C GLN A 279 25.80 21.25 2.04
N GLY A 280 25.47 22.13 2.97
CA GLY A 280 25.41 23.56 2.78
C GLY A 280 24.38 24.01 1.74
N ARG A 281 24.89 24.62 0.64
CA ARG A 281 24.02 25.20 -0.42
C ARG A 281 23.34 24.16 -1.33
N ASP A 282 23.70 22.88 -1.19
CA ASP A 282 23.19 21.79 -2.04
C ASP A 282 21.85 21.23 -1.56
N VAL A 283 21.42 21.65 -0.38
CA VAL A 283 20.18 21.14 0.24
C VAL A 283 19.02 22.10 0.02
N SER A 284 17.87 21.56 -0.38
CA SER A 284 16.67 22.38 -0.51
C SER A 284 16.19 22.87 0.85
N ARG A 285 15.72 24.13 0.92
CA ARG A 285 15.13 24.69 2.14
C ARG A 285 13.90 23.91 2.60
N ALA A 286 13.16 23.29 1.69
CA ALA A 286 12.00 22.47 2.00
C ALA A 286 12.40 21.18 2.75
N MET A 287 13.45 20.51 2.29
CA MET A 287 14.01 19.31 2.94
C MET A 287 14.49 19.63 4.37
N MET A 288 15.23 20.71 4.55
CA MET A 288 15.68 21.17 5.86
C MET A 288 14.50 21.46 6.81
N LYS A 289 13.49 22.20 6.34
CA LYS A 289 12.27 22.47 7.13
C LYS A 289 11.50 21.19 7.47
N GLY A 290 11.42 20.25 6.54
CA GLY A 290 10.78 18.94 6.77
C GLY A 290 11.45 18.16 7.90
N CYS A 291 12.78 18.07 7.90
CA CYS A 291 13.54 17.42 8.98
C CYS A 291 13.40 18.17 10.32
N GLN A 292 13.46 19.50 10.32
CA GLN A 292 13.26 20.32 11.52
C GLN A 292 11.86 20.12 12.14
N LYS A 293 10.82 20.05 11.31
CA LYS A 293 9.46 19.78 11.77
C LYS A 293 9.34 18.37 12.40
N ARG A 294 9.98 17.37 11.80
CA ARG A 294 10.00 16.00 12.36
C ARG A 294 10.73 15.98 13.70
N LYS A 295 11.88 16.65 13.82
CA LYS A 295 12.59 16.80 15.07
C LYS A 295 11.68 17.36 16.15
N ALA A 296 11.04 18.49 15.92
CA ALA A 296 10.12 19.12 16.87
C ALA A 296 8.95 18.20 17.28
N ASN A 297 8.40 17.44 16.32
CA ASN A 297 7.32 16.48 16.60
C ASN A 297 7.80 15.31 17.50
N LEU A 298 9.01 14.80 17.30
CA LEU A 298 9.61 13.74 18.12
C LEU A 298 9.94 14.24 19.51
N GLU A 299 10.53 15.43 19.64
CA GLU A 299 10.80 16.09 20.93
C GLU A 299 9.51 16.29 21.73
N ALA A 300 8.43 16.75 21.09
CA ALA A 300 7.13 16.90 21.74
C ALA A 300 6.53 15.55 22.21
N LYS A 301 6.74 14.47 21.46
CA LYS A 301 6.34 13.12 21.87
C LYS A 301 7.18 12.64 23.05
N LEU A 302 8.50 12.84 23.02
CA LEU A 302 9.41 12.49 24.12
C LEU A 302 9.08 13.23 25.41
N GLN A 303 8.75 14.52 25.34
CA GLN A 303 8.30 15.29 26.53
C GLN A 303 7.03 14.69 27.12
N LYS A 304 6.06 14.26 26.30
CA LYS A 304 4.85 13.58 26.80
C LYS A 304 5.17 12.25 27.47
N VAL A 305 6.12 11.50 26.94
CA VAL A 305 6.55 10.23 27.53
C VAL A 305 7.29 10.45 28.83
N ALA A 306 8.19 11.45 28.90
CA ALA A 306 8.88 11.83 30.12
C ALA A 306 7.88 12.25 31.23
N HIS A 307 6.89 13.07 30.90
CA HIS A 307 5.83 13.43 31.83
C HIS A 307 4.99 12.21 32.28
N ALA A 308 4.71 11.27 31.37
CA ALA A 308 4.02 10.03 31.73
C ALA A 308 4.84 9.14 32.69
N LEU A 309 6.18 9.13 32.57
CA LEU A 309 7.09 8.45 33.49
C LEU A 309 7.04 9.09 34.89
N GLU A 310 7.10 10.42 34.98
CA GLU A 310 7.06 11.16 36.25
C GLU A 310 5.71 11.02 36.97
N THR A 311 4.61 10.94 36.22
CA THR A 311 3.24 10.88 36.76
C THR A 311 2.67 9.47 36.85
N ARG A 312 3.47 8.45 36.56
CA ARG A 312 3.04 7.05 36.56
C ARG A 312 2.60 6.62 37.96
N LYS A 313 1.40 6.01 38.02
CA LYS A 313 0.91 5.37 39.22
C LYS A 313 1.55 3.99 39.36
N ASP A 314 1.94 3.60 40.55
CA ASP A 314 2.59 2.30 40.83
C ASP A 314 1.75 1.09 40.40
N ASP A 315 0.42 1.22 40.38
CA ASP A 315 -0.52 0.16 39.99
C ASP A 315 -0.85 0.12 38.49
N ALA A 316 -0.32 1.01 37.66
CA ALA A 316 -0.65 1.07 36.25
C ALA A 316 -0.08 -0.14 35.49
N VAL A 317 -0.96 -0.92 34.85
CA VAL A 317 -0.58 -2.07 34.04
C VAL A 317 -0.40 -1.63 32.60
N ASP A 318 0.84 -1.75 32.12
CA ASP A 318 1.18 -1.56 30.72
C ASP A 318 1.41 -2.90 30.00
N PHE A 319 1.65 -2.86 28.69
CA PHE A 319 1.87 -4.05 27.86
C PHE A 319 3.05 -4.92 28.38
N ARG A 320 4.12 -4.30 28.85
CA ARG A 320 5.28 -5.02 29.40
C ARG A 320 4.91 -5.87 30.60
N LEU A 321 4.06 -5.34 31.50
CA LEU A 321 3.63 -6.04 32.71
C LEU A 321 2.60 -7.13 32.44
N MET A 322 1.92 -7.12 31.30
CA MET A 322 0.93 -8.14 30.94
C MET A 322 1.54 -9.52 30.64
N GLY A 323 2.82 -9.57 30.38
CA GLY A 323 3.51 -10.83 30.12
C GLY A 323 3.26 -11.44 28.75
N ILE A 324 2.65 -10.71 27.81
CA ILE A 324 2.45 -11.15 26.43
C ILE A 324 3.82 -11.32 25.74
N ASP A 325 4.02 -12.47 25.12
CA ASP A 325 5.31 -12.84 24.51
C ASP A 325 5.20 -13.31 23.05
N HIS A 326 3.98 -13.35 22.49
CA HIS A 326 3.76 -13.52 21.06
C HIS A 326 2.45 -12.85 20.59
N LEU A 327 2.46 -12.26 19.41
CA LEU A 327 1.29 -11.64 18.78
C LEU A 327 0.92 -12.39 17.49
N TYR A 328 -0.35 -12.73 17.35
CA TYR A 328 -0.97 -13.08 16.06
C TYR A 328 -1.81 -11.91 15.59
N VAL A 329 -1.51 -11.38 14.43
CA VAL A 329 -2.15 -10.14 13.94
C VAL A 329 -2.87 -10.43 12.64
N ASP A 330 -4.19 -10.58 12.72
CA ASP A 330 -5.06 -10.71 11.54
C ASP A 330 -5.19 -9.37 10.82
N GLU A 331 -5.24 -9.42 9.50
CA GLU A 331 -5.28 -8.23 8.61
C GLU A 331 -4.19 -7.22 8.96
N SER A 332 -2.96 -7.72 9.09
CA SER A 332 -1.76 -6.97 9.51
C SER A 332 -1.48 -5.74 8.65
N HIS A 333 -1.96 -5.70 7.39
CA HIS A 333 -1.87 -4.55 6.52
C HIS A 333 -2.51 -3.27 7.09
N LYS A 334 -3.38 -3.37 8.10
CA LYS A 334 -3.95 -2.21 8.83
C LYS A 334 -2.92 -1.47 9.69
N PHE A 335 -1.77 -2.09 9.97
CA PHE A 335 -0.65 -1.51 10.74
C PHE A 335 0.50 -1.01 9.85
N LYS A 336 0.36 -1.06 8.53
CA LYS A 336 1.40 -0.70 7.57
C LYS A 336 1.82 0.79 7.60
N ASN A 337 0.98 1.69 8.12
CA ASN A 337 1.28 3.12 8.19
C ASN A 337 2.16 3.43 9.41
N LEU A 338 3.34 2.81 9.46
CA LEU A 338 4.35 3.02 10.49
C LEU A 338 5.17 4.27 10.20
N THR A 339 5.60 4.95 11.26
CA THR A 339 6.50 6.10 11.15
C THR A 339 7.89 5.66 10.65
N PHE A 340 8.50 6.48 9.83
CA PHE A 340 9.87 6.32 9.38
C PHE A 340 10.53 7.68 9.11
N THR A 341 11.84 7.72 9.23
CA THR A 341 12.64 8.91 8.97
C THR A 341 13.21 8.83 7.56
N THR A 342 13.12 9.93 6.80
CA THR A 342 13.68 10.05 5.47
C THR A 342 14.11 11.48 5.19
N ARG A 343 15.18 11.65 4.42
CA ARG A 343 15.65 12.92 3.88
C ARG A 343 14.79 13.40 2.70
N HIS A 344 14.07 12.47 2.08
CA HIS A 344 13.21 12.80 0.94
C HIS A 344 11.94 13.53 1.40
N ASP A 345 11.61 14.63 0.72
CA ASP A 345 10.37 15.38 0.94
C ASP A 345 9.52 15.37 -0.34
N ARG A 346 8.23 15.09 -0.17
CA ARG A 346 7.24 15.10 -1.26
C ARG A 346 7.56 14.21 -2.46
N VAL A 347 8.20 13.07 -2.21
CA VAL A 347 8.44 12.06 -3.25
C VAL A 347 7.17 11.21 -3.40
N ALA A 348 6.63 11.13 -4.62
CA ALA A 348 5.47 10.27 -4.89
C ALA A 348 5.85 8.78 -4.73
N GLY A 349 4.93 7.98 -4.22
CA GLY A 349 5.21 6.58 -3.83
C GLY A 349 5.80 6.44 -2.42
N LEU A 350 6.23 7.54 -1.80
CA LEU A 350 6.61 7.58 -0.40
C LEU A 350 5.35 7.66 0.46
N GLY A 351 5.12 6.71 1.34
CA GLY A 351 4.00 6.74 2.29
C GLY A 351 4.01 7.99 3.19
N ASN A 352 3.07 8.06 4.14
CA ASN A 352 3.10 9.12 5.15
C ASN A 352 4.20 8.83 6.19
N PRO A 353 5.32 9.59 6.23
CA PRO A 353 6.41 9.34 7.17
C PRO A 353 6.04 9.60 8.63
N GLU A 354 4.98 10.35 8.91
CA GLU A 354 4.51 10.59 10.29
C GLU A 354 3.86 9.34 10.89
N GLY A 355 3.36 8.43 10.05
CA GLY A 355 2.74 7.19 10.47
C GLY A 355 1.38 7.39 11.17
N SER A 356 0.92 6.32 11.80
CA SER A 356 -0.31 6.31 12.62
C SER A 356 0.00 5.86 14.05
N GLN A 357 -0.77 6.38 15.02
CA GLN A 357 -0.62 5.96 16.42
C GLN A 357 -0.86 4.45 16.60
N ARG A 358 -1.78 3.87 15.82
CA ARG A 358 -2.04 2.42 15.81
C ARG A 358 -0.79 1.62 15.46
N ALA A 359 -0.11 2.01 14.37
CA ALA A 359 1.11 1.34 13.93
C ALA A 359 2.27 1.54 14.92
N LEU A 360 2.37 2.72 15.51
CA LEU A 360 3.38 3.01 16.53
C LEU A 360 3.17 2.18 17.80
N ASN A 361 1.93 2.03 18.27
CA ASN A 361 1.60 1.17 19.41
C ASN A 361 1.97 -0.30 19.14
N MET A 362 1.73 -0.79 17.91
CA MET A 362 2.15 -2.13 17.50
C MET A 362 3.68 -2.27 17.53
N LEU A 363 4.41 -1.25 17.09
CA LEU A 363 5.88 -1.26 17.14
C LEU A 363 6.37 -1.34 18.58
N PHE A 364 5.82 -0.56 19.51
CA PHE A 364 6.21 -0.57 20.91
C PHE A 364 5.95 -1.95 21.56
N ALA A 365 4.76 -2.51 21.32
CA ALA A 365 4.42 -3.84 21.81
C ALA A 365 5.39 -4.91 21.28
N LEU A 366 5.68 -4.86 19.99
CA LEU A 366 6.58 -5.83 19.37
C LEU A 366 8.01 -5.68 19.83
N ARG A 367 8.54 -4.46 20.01
CA ARG A 367 9.86 -4.23 20.62
C ARG A 367 9.92 -4.76 22.04
N THR A 368 8.85 -4.59 22.83
CA THR A 368 8.76 -5.17 24.18
C THR A 368 8.91 -6.71 24.13
N ILE A 369 8.24 -7.38 23.19
CA ILE A 369 8.36 -8.83 23.02
C ILE A 369 9.76 -9.22 22.56
N GLN A 370 10.31 -8.54 21.57
CA GLN A 370 11.64 -8.81 21.01
C GLN A 370 12.74 -8.64 22.07
N GLN A 371 12.66 -7.62 22.93
CA GLN A 371 13.59 -7.45 24.06
C GLN A 371 13.43 -8.58 25.08
N ARG A 372 12.20 -8.97 25.43
CA ARG A 372 11.93 -10.05 26.39
C ARG A 372 12.45 -11.39 25.91
N THR A 373 12.20 -11.72 24.64
CA THR A 373 12.52 -13.04 24.07
C THR A 373 13.93 -13.13 23.49
N GLY A 374 14.59 -11.99 23.26
CA GLY A 374 15.87 -11.91 22.57
C GLY A 374 15.81 -12.25 21.06
N ARG A 375 14.60 -12.51 20.52
CA ARG A 375 14.36 -12.88 19.13
C ARG A 375 14.14 -11.66 18.25
N ASP A 376 14.44 -11.76 16.96
CA ASP A 376 14.16 -10.68 15.98
C ASP A 376 12.66 -10.64 15.60
N LEU A 377 12.05 -11.82 15.46
CA LEU A 377 10.61 -11.98 15.35
C LEU A 377 9.94 -11.92 16.74
N GLY A 378 8.67 -11.92 16.83
CA GLY A 378 7.89 -11.86 18.09
C GLY A 378 6.41 -11.75 17.78
N ALA A 379 6.08 -11.75 16.49
CA ALA A 379 4.71 -11.77 16.00
C ALA A 379 4.60 -12.60 14.73
N THR A 380 3.39 -13.10 14.50
CA THR A 380 2.95 -13.72 13.26
C THR A 380 1.91 -12.81 12.62
N PHE A 381 2.27 -12.21 11.50
CA PHE A 381 1.41 -11.31 10.73
C PHE A 381 0.65 -12.13 9.68
N LEU A 382 -0.66 -12.01 9.68
CA LEU A 382 -1.52 -12.73 8.74
C LEU A 382 -2.28 -11.74 7.86
N SER A 383 -2.19 -11.92 6.55
CA SER A 383 -2.96 -11.12 5.59
C SER A 383 -2.91 -11.80 4.22
N GLY A 384 -3.99 -11.77 3.45
CA GLY A 384 -3.96 -12.11 2.02
C GLY A 384 -3.44 -10.96 1.16
N THR A 385 -3.32 -9.76 1.73
CA THR A 385 -2.93 -8.52 1.05
C THR A 385 -1.76 -7.83 1.77
N THR A 386 -0.72 -8.58 2.06
CA THR A 386 0.45 -8.13 2.82
C THR A 386 1.10 -6.90 2.18
N ILE A 387 1.26 -6.91 0.87
CA ILE A 387 1.68 -5.75 0.07
C ILE A 387 0.42 -5.20 -0.61
N SER A 388 -0.02 -4.02 -0.21
CA SER A 388 -1.31 -3.51 -0.64
C SER A 388 -1.24 -2.45 -1.74
N ASN A 389 -0.14 -1.72 -1.88
CA ASN A 389 -0.03 -0.64 -2.85
C ASN A 389 1.37 -0.48 -3.45
N SER A 390 2.44 -0.54 -2.65
CA SER A 390 3.81 -0.29 -3.10
C SER A 390 4.80 -1.19 -2.39
N LEU A 391 5.89 -1.53 -3.05
CA LEU A 391 7.00 -2.29 -2.47
C LEU A 391 7.69 -1.56 -1.33
N THR A 392 7.53 -0.24 -1.19
CA THR A 392 8.00 0.53 -0.02
C THR A 392 7.39 0.02 1.29
N GLU A 393 6.22 -0.61 1.24
CA GLU A 393 5.56 -1.21 2.41
C GLU A 393 6.38 -2.36 3.01
N LEU A 394 7.22 -3.02 2.21
CA LEU A 394 8.11 -4.10 2.68
C LEU A 394 9.12 -3.60 3.71
N TYR A 395 9.71 -2.41 3.51
CA TYR A 395 10.58 -1.82 4.51
C TYR A 395 9.90 -1.70 5.87
N LEU A 396 8.63 -1.29 5.90
CA LEU A 396 7.87 -1.13 7.14
C LEU A 396 7.57 -2.47 7.80
N LEU A 397 7.29 -3.51 7.02
CA LEU A 397 7.15 -4.89 7.52
C LEU A 397 8.46 -5.38 8.14
N PHE A 398 9.59 -5.16 7.47
CA PHE A 398 10.90 -5.55 7.99
C PHE A 398 11.28 -4.73 9.22
N LYS A 399 10.90 -3.46 9.28
CA LYS A 399 11.08 -2.63 10.48
C LYS A 399 10.35 -3.21 11.69
N TYR A 400 9.21 -3.88 11.51
CA TYR A 400 8.53 -4.62 12.57
C TYR A 400 9.25 -5.90 12.93
N LEU A 401 9.50 -6.76 11.94
CA LEU A 401 9.80 -8.18 12.13
C LEU A 401 11.29 -8.53 12.02
N ARG A 402 12.11 -7.66 11.41
CA ARG A 402 13.55 -7.94 11.16
C ARG A 402 14.48 -6.77 11.52
N PRO A 403 14.34 -6.13 12.69
CA PRO A 403 15.16 -4.96 13.04
C PRO A 403 16.66 -5.27 13.10
N LYS A 404 17.07 -6.41 13.68
CA LYS A 404 18.46 -6.82 13.77
C LYS A 404 19.05 -7.16 12.39
N GLU A 405 18.25 -7.78 11.52
CA GLU A 405 18.67 -8.09 10.18
C GLU A 405 18.85 -6.83 9.31
N LEU A 406 17.94 -5.85 9.43
CA LEU A 406 18.13 -4.54 8.80
C LEU A 406 19.41 -3.85 9.29
N GLU A 407 19.73 -3.97 10.55
CA GLU A 407 20.97 -3.44 11.12
C GLU A 407 22.21 -4.18 10.62
N ARG A 408 22.16 -5.51 10.59
CA ARG A 408 23.25 -6.36 10.07
C ARG A 408 23.61 -6.04 8.62
N GLN A 409 22.59 -5.72 7.80
CA GLN A 409 22.76 -5.36 6.39
C GLN A 409 23.02 -3.86 6.17
N ASN A 410 23.11 -3.04 7.22
CA ASN A 410 23.23 -1.58 7.14
C ASN A 410 22.11 -0.88 6.35
N ILE A 411 20.88 -1.43 6.41
CA ILE A 411 19.66 -0.87 5.80
C ILE A 411 18.59 -0.52 6.83
N ARG A 412 19.04 -0.07 8.01
CA ARG A 412 18.15 0.28 9.13
C ARG A 412 17.23 1.47 8.82
N THR A 413 17.73 2.42 8.03
CA THR A 413 16.96 3.60 7.64
C THR A 413 16.20 3.38 6.34
N PHE A 414 15.09 4.09 6.16
CA PHE A 414 14.35 4.03 4.89
C PHE A 414 15.22 4.49 3.70
N ASP A 415 16.04 5.51 3.89
CA ASP A 415 16.88 6.06 2.83
C ASP A 415 17.96 5.05 2.39
N ALA A 416 18.55 4.29 3.33
CA ALA A 416 19.48 3.20 3.03
C ALA A 416 18.81 2.07 2.23
N TRP A 417 17.63 1.64 2.68
CA TRP A 417 16.85 0.65 1.99
C TRP A 417 16.45 1.10 0.56
N ALA A 418 15.95 2.34 0.45
CA ALA A 418 15.55 2.91 -0.84
C ALA A 418 16.73 3.08 -1.80
N ALA A 419 17.92 3.43 -1.31
CA ALA A 419 19.12 3.52 -2.13
C ALA A 419 19.50 2.19 -2.80
N ILE A 420 19.18 1.06 -2.16
CA ILE A 420 19.47 -0.29 -2.67
C ILE A 420 18.35 -0.80 -3.59
N PHE A 421 17.09 -0.64 -3.18
CA PHE A 421 15.96 -1.31 -3.81
C PHE A 421 15.06 -0.42 -4.65
N ALA A 422 15.14 0.90 -4.51
CA ALA A 422 14.29 1.84 -5.24
C ALA A 422 15.10 2.81 -6.10
N LYS A 423 14.65 3.07 -7.32
CA LYS A 423 15.20 4.10 -8.18
C LYS A 423 14.28 5.30 -8.19
N LYS A 424 14.81 6.44 -7.73
CA LYS A 424 14.14 7.72 -7.81
C LYS A 424 14.20 8.23 -9.24
N THR A 425 13.04 8.60 -9.80
CA THR A 425 12.94 9.23 -11.11
C THR A 425 12.43 10.65 -10.99
N ILE A 426 12.78 11.46 -11.94
CA ILE A 426 12.28 12.81 -12.08
C ILE A 426 11.34 12.82 -13.27
N ASP A 427 10.06 13.03 -13.00
CA ASP A 427 9.07 13.22 -14.03
C ASP A 427 8.83 14.72 -14.23
N TYR A 428 8.72 15.11 -15.49
CA TYR A 428 8.34 16.47 -15.85
C TYR A 428 6.83 16.56 -15.91
N GLU A 429 6.25 17.45 -15.12
CA GLU A 429 4.83 17.73 -15.13
C GLU A 429 4.63 19.21 -15.47
N PHE A 430 3.55 19.51 -16.20
CA PHE A 430 3.15 20.89 -16.35
C PHE A 430 2.53 21.41 -15.05
N SER A 431 3.04 22.53 -14.56
CA SER A 431 2.41 23.23 -13.43
C SER A 431 1.08 23.85 -13.86
N VAL A 432 0.33 24.34 -12.89
CA VAL A 432 -0.90 25.12 -13.10
C VAL A 432 -0.68 26.30 -14.05
N THR A 433 0.54 26.86 -14.04
CA THR A 433 0.96 28.02 -14.86
C THR A 433 1.53 27.61 -16.22
N ASN A 434 1.31 26.37 -16.68
CA ASN A 434 1.86 25.83 -17.92
C ASN A 434 3.41 25.80 -17.96
N GLU A 435 4.05 25.88 -16.79
CA GLU A 435 5.49 25.70 -16.64
C GLU A 435 5.81 24.22 -16.44
N VAL A 436 6.90 23.76 -17.01
CA VAL A 436 7.40 22.39 -16.76
C VAL A 436 7.99 22.37 -15.36
N VAL A 437 7.33 21.66 -14.44
CA VAL A 437 7.83 21.38 -13.09
C VAL A 437 8.30 19.94 -12.97
N GLN A 438 9.36 19.76 -12.22
CA GLN A 438 9.90 18.45 -11.95
C GLN A 438 9.29 17.89 -10.67
N LYS A 439 8.81 16.65 -10.74
CA LYS A 439 8.42 15.88 -9.57
C LYS A 439 9.28 14.64 -9.43
N GLU A 440 9.81 14.42 -8.25
CA GLU A 440 10.54 13.23 -7.90
C GLU A 440 9.57 12.13 -7.46
N ARG A 441 9.80 10.90 -7.96
CA ARG A 441 8.98 9.72 -7.62
C ARG A 441 9.85 8.50 -7.39
N PHE A 442 9.49 7.65 -6.42
CA PHE A 442 9.95 6.27 -6.36
C PHE A 442 9.04 5.45 -7.27
N ARG A 443 9.46 5.26 -8.50
CA ARG A 443 8.67 4.56 -9.52
C ARG A 443 9.23 3.20 -9.84
N TYR A 444 10.55 3.08 -9.88
CA TYR A 444 11.20 1.84 -10.24
C TYR A 444 11.80 1.18 -9.00
N PHE A 445 11.55 -0.12 -8.89
CA PHE A 445 12.22 -0.97 -7.92
C PHE A 445 13.25 -1.82 -8.66
N ILE A 446 14.46 -1.88 -8.10
CA ILE A 446 15.61 -2.60 -8.64
C ILE A 446 16.02 -3.71 -7.66
N LYS A 447 16.79 -4.69 -8.12
CA LYS A 447 17.20 -5.84 -7.29
C LYS A 447 16.00 -6.56 -6.66
N VAL A 448 14.93 -6.67 -7.41
CA VAL A 448 13.68 -7.25 -6.92
C VAL A 448 13.82 -8.72 -6.52
N PRO A 449 14.64 -9.58 -7.20
CA PRO A 449 14.88 -10.93 -6.72
C PRO A 449 15.49 -10.99 -5.31
N GLU A 450 16.43 -10.11 -4.99
CA GLU A 450 17.07 -10.02 -3.67
C GLU A 450 16.06 -9.57 -2.62
N LEU A 451 15.18 -8.62 -2.97
CA LEU A 451 14.09 -8.19 -2.10
C LEU A 451 13.06 -9.31 -1.88
N ALA A 452 12.73 -10.07 -2.91
CA ALA A 452 11.83 -11.23 -2.84
C ALA A 452 12.42 -12.34 -1.94
N MET A 453 13.73 -12.57 -2.00
CA MET A 453 14.40 -13.50 -1.10
C MET A 453 14.30 -13.06 0.35
N PHE A 454 14.62 -11.80 0.63
CA PHE A 454 14.53 -11.22 1.98
C PHE A 454 13.13 -11.32 2.59
N TYR A 455 12.11 -11.16 1.75
CA TYR A 455 10.70 -11.37 2.13
C TYR A 455 10.38 -12.84 2.37
N SER A 456 10.81 -13.74 1.50
CA SER A 456 10.47 -15.16 1.55
C SER A 456 11.13 -15.91 2.71
N GLU A 457 12.21 -15.38 3.30
CA GLU A 457 12.86 -15.98 4.47
C GLU A 457 11.91 -16.09 5.69
N ILE A 458 11.01 -15.15 5.84
CA ILE A 458 10.08 -15.08 6.97
C ILE A 458 8.61 -15.20 6.55
N THR A 459 8.35 -15.60 5.30
CA THR A 459 7.00 -15.61 4.73
C THR A 459 6.63 -16.97 4.17
N ASP A 460 5.49 -17.50 4.59
CA ASP A 460 4.80 -18.59 3.91
C ASP A 460 3.69 -17.98 3.02
N TYR A 461 3.95 -17.95 1.71
CA TYR A 461 2.98 -17.52 0.70
C TYR A 461 2.33 -18.73 0.06
N ARG A 462 0.99 -18.74 0.03
CA ARG A 462 0.19 -19.76 -0.66
C ARG A 462 -0.95 -19.11 -1.45
N SER A 463 -1.01 -19.43 -2.72
CA SER A 463 -2.18 -19.13 -3.53
C SER A 463 -3.33 -20.10 -3.21
N ALA A 464 -4.54 -19.76 -3.64
CA ALA A 464 -5.67 -20.66 -3.48
C ALA A 464 -5.50 -21.99 -4.25
N GLU A 465 -4.76 -21.92 -5.37
CA GLU A 465 -4.41 -23.11 -6.16
C GLU A 465 -3.44 -24.01 -5.40
N ASP A 466 -2.42 -23.45 -4.73
CA ASP A 466 -1.47 -24.20 -3.90
C ASP A 466 -2.13 -24.89 -2.73
N ILE A 467 -3.17 -24.29 -2.17
CA ILE A 467 -3.94 -24.84 -1.03
C ILE A 467 -4.96 -25.86 -1.49
N GLY A 468 -5.35 -25.86 -2.77
CA GLY A 468 -6.42 -26.71 -3.31
C GLY A 468 -7.80 -26.28 -2.80
N ILE A 469 -8.02 -24.96 -2.61
CA ILE A 469 -9.30 -24.43 -2.12
C ILE A 469 -10.39 -24.68 -3.17
N ASP A 470 -11.45 -25.38 -2.77
CA ASP A 470 -12.65 -25.57 -3.60
C ASP A 470 -13.45 -24.26 -3.64
N ARG A 471 -13.09 -23.38 -4.57
CA ARG A 471 -13.76 -22.10 -4.84
C ARG A 471 -14.03 -21.93 -6.32
N PRO A 472 -15.03 -21.14 -6.73
CA PRO A 472 -15.23 -20.80 -8.12
C PRO A 472 -14.03 -20.10 -8.75
N GLN A 473 -13.85 -20.30 -10.03
CA GLN A 473 -12.87 -19.57 -10.81
C GLN A 473 -13.36 -18.16 -11.12
N LYS A 474 -12.44 -17.20 -11.15
CA LYS A 474 -12.71 -15.84 -11.61
C LYS A 474 -12.80 -15.83 -13.14
N ASN A 475 -13.91 -15.33 -13.66
CA ASN A 475 -14.06 -15.01 -15.07
C ASN A 475 -14.15 -13.47 -15.21
N GLU A 476 -13.05 -12.83 -15.58
CA GLU A 476 -12.99 -11.37 -15.68
C GLU A 476 -13.52 -10.91 -17.04
N ILE A 477 -14.46 -9.97 -17.01
CA ILE A 477 -15.13 -9.40 -18.19
C ILE A 477 -14.95 -7.88 -18.17
N LEU A 478 -14.13 -7.37 -19.08
CA LEU A 478 -14.03 -5.94 -19.30
C LEU A 478 -15.20 -5.46 -20.17
N HIS A 479 -16.08 -4.67 -19.57
CA HIS A 479 -17.24 -4.10 -20.27
C HIS A 479 -16.93 -2.65 -20.66
N ASN A 480 -16.50 -2.46 -21.90
CA ASN A 480 -16.22 -1.15 -22.48
C ASN A 480 -17.51 -0.44 -22.85
N ILE A 481 -17.60 0.83 -22.48
CA ILE A 481 -18.78 1.69 -22.71
C ILE A 481 -18.31 2.93 -23.48
N PRO A 482 -18.84 3.21 -24.68
CA PRO A 482 -18.56 4.46 -25.35
C PRO A 482 -19.01 5.66 -24.51
N PRO A 483 -18.27 6.77 -24.49
CA PRO A 483 -18.69 7.97 -23.77
C PRO A 483 -19.97 8.55 -24.36
N THR A 484 -20.88 8.98 -23.51
CA THR A 484 -22.08 9.71 -23.93
C THR A 484 -21.69 11.08 -24.50
N PRO A 485 -22.57 11.76 -25.29
CA PRO A 485 -22.27 13.10 -25.80
C PRO A 485 -21.92 14.10 -24.71
N GLN A 486 -22.60 14.07 -23.56
CA GLN A 486 -22.32 14.91 -22.40
C GLN A 486 -20.95 14.60 -21.79
N GLN A 487 -20.59 13.33 -21.72
CA GLN A 487 -19.26 12.92 -21.23
C GLN A 487 -18.16 13.38 -22.18
N THR A 488 -18.38 13.27 -23.49
CA THR A 488 -17.41 13.72 -24.51
C THR A 488 -17.13 15.22 -24.38
N GLU A 489 -18.17 16.03 -24.27
CA GLU A 489 -18.04 17.47 -24.05
C GLU A 489 -17.32 17.77 -22.72
N PHE A 490 -17.67 17.05 -21.67
CA PHE A 490 -17.07 17.27 -20.36
C PHE A 490 -15.60 16.83 -20.31
N ILE A 491 -15.19 15.81 -21.06
CA ILE A 491 -13.79 15.41 -21.24
C ILE A 491 -12.97 16.60 -21.79
N GLU A 492 -13.48 17.32 -22.78
CA GLU A 492 -12.81 18.49 -23.32
C GLU A 492 -12.65 19.59 -22.26
N ARG A 493 -13.71 19.85 -21.49
CA ARG A 493 -13.65 20.81 -20.36
C ARG A 493 -12.64 20.37 -19.29
N LEU A 494 -12.54 19.09 -18.96
CA LEU A 494 -11.55 18.55 -18.02
C LEU A 494 -10.11 18.74 -18.52
N VAL A 495 -9.88 18.50 -19.80
CA VAL A 495 -8.56 18.73 -20.42
C VAL A 495 -8.20 20.22 -20.38
N GLN A 496 -9.16 21.12 -20.68
CA GLN A 496 -8.96 22.57 -20.59
C GLN A 496 -8.72 23.01 -19.14
N PHE A 497 -9.50 22.51 -18.18
CA PHE A 497 -9.28 22.77 -16.75
C PHE A 497 -7.89 22.32 -16.30
N ALA A 498 -7.47 21.12 -16.69
CA ALA A 498 -6.15 20.62 -16.36
C ALA A 498 -5.03 21.51 -16.92
N LYS A 499 -5.24 22.14 -18.07
CA LYS A 499 -4.31 23.11 -18.69
C LYS A 499 -4.33 24.48 -18.01
N SER A 500 -5.50 25.08 -17.90
CA SER A 500 -5.66 26.48 -17.47
C SER A 500 -5.76 26.66 -15.95
N GLY A 501 -6.31 25.68 -15.24
CA GLY A 501 -6.71 25.83 -13.83
C GLY A 501 -8.03 26.56 -13.65
N ASP A 502 -8.74 26.90 -14.74
CA ASP A 502 -10.01 27.61 -14.69
C ASP A 502 -11.12 26.70 -14.16
N ALA A 503 -11.46 26.87 -12.90
CA ALA A 503 -12.47 26.08 -12.21
C ALA A 503 -13.91 26.32 -12.70
N THR A 504 -14.15 27.41 -13.42
CA THR A 504 -15.48 27.71 -14.01
C THR A 504 -15.86 26.68 -15.06
N LEU A 505 -14.89 26.06 -15.74
CA LEU A 505 -15.09 24.94 -16.67
C LEU A 505 -15.74 23.71 -16.01
N LEU A 506 -15.57 23.57 -14.70
CA LEU A 506 -16.15 22.50 -13.88
C LEU A 506 -17.41 22.94 -13.12
N GLY A 507 -17.92 24.16 -13.37
CA GLY A 507 -19.03 24.75 -12.63
C GLY A 507 -18.69 25.13 -11.19
N ARG A 508 -17.41 25.40 -10.87
CA ARG A 508 -16.93 25.76 -9.52
C ARG A 508 -16.50 27.21 -9.44
N LEU A 509 -16.44 27.70 -8.20
CA LEU A 509 -15.74 28.95 -7.88
C LEU A 509 -14.25 28.82 -8.16
N PRO A 510 -13.53 29.94 -8.40
CA PRO A 510 -12.08 29.94 -8.58
C PRO A 510 -11.36 29.16 -7.45
N LEU A 511 -10.28 28.46 -7.81
CA LEU A 511 -9.53 27.65 -6.87
C LEU A 511 -8.83 28.53 -5.83
N SER A 512 -8.82 28.11 -4.57
CA SER A 512 -7.94 28.67 -3.54
C SER A 512 -6.48 28.25 -3.79
N GLU A 513 -5.51 28.94 -3.21
CA GLU A 513 -4.08 28.57 -3.31
C GLU A 513 -3.79 27.11 -2.94
N ARG A 514 -4.54 26.56 -1.98
CA ARG A 514 -4.41 25.15 -1.58
C ARG A 514 -4.97 24.20 -2.64
N GLU A 515 -6.10 24.56 -3.23
CA GLU A 515 -6.76 23.79 -4.29
C GLU A 515 -5.98 23.86 -5.59
N GLU A 516 -5.32 24.98 -5.90
CA GLU A 516 -4.43 25.08 -7.05
C GLU A 516 -3.29 24.06 -6.99
N LYS A 517 -2.70 23.86 -5.80
CA LYS A 517 -1.69 22.81 -5.57
C LYS A 517 -2.25 21.40 -5.74
N ALA A 518 -3.55 21.23 -5.57
CA ALA A 518 -4.27 19.95 -5.70
C ALA A 518 -5.04 19.84 -7.03
N LYS A 519 -4.83 20.71 -8.00
CA LYS A 519 -5.57 20.79 -9.26
C LYS A 519 -5.76 19.44 -9.95
N MET A 520 -4.68 18.66 -10.08
CA MET A 520 -4.74 17.36 -10.75
C MET A 520 -5.54 16.31 -9.94
N LEU A 521 -5.57 16.42 -8.62
CA LEU A 521 -6.43 15.59 -7.78
C LEU A 521 -7.91 15.93 -8.01
N ILE A 522 -8.23 17.22 -8.10
CA ILE A 522 -9.58 17.71 -8.44
C ILE A 522 -9.98 17.21 -9.83
N ALA A 523 -9.12 17.38 -10.83
CA ALA A 523 -9.37 16.88 -12.19
C ALA A 523 -9.63 15.38 -12.20
N THR A 524 -8.87 14.61 -11.44
CA THR A 524 -9.03 13.15 -11.33
C THR A 524 -10.36 12.77 -10.66
N ASP A 525 -10.78 13.50 -9.61
CA ASP A 525 -12.06 13.26 -8.92
C ASP A 525 -13.24 13.53 -9.87
N TYR A 526 -13.22 14.65 -10.60
CA TYR A 526 -14.26 14.96 -11.59
C TYR A 526 -14.29 13.95 -12.74
N ALA A 527 -13.13 13.49 -13.23
CA ALA A 527 -13.08 12.46 -14.27
C ALA A 527 -13.67 11.12 -13.78
N ARG A 528 -13.47 10.74 -12.53
CA ARG A 528 -14.08 9.56 -11.93
C ARG A 528 -15.60 9.70 -11.78
N LYS A 529 -16.06 10.87 -11.34
CA LYS A 529 -17.51 11.17 -11.23
C LYS A 529 -18.18 11.16 -12.60
N MET A 530 -17.61 11.84 -13.58
CA MET A 530 -18.07 11.88 -14.96
C MET A 530 -18.18 10.47 -15.57
N SER A 531 -17.17 9.62 -15.37
CA SER A 531 -17.18 8.26 -15.92
C SER A 531 -18.28 7.40 -15.30
N LEU A 532 -18.65 7.63 -14.04
CA LEU A 532 -19.69 6.88 -13.37
C LEU A 532 -21.08 7.34 -13.78
N ASP A 533 -21.40 8.62 -13.61
CA ASP A 533 -22.61 9.28 -14.07
C ASP A 533 -22.43 10.81 -14.01
N MET A 534 -22.83 11.53 -15.06
CA MET A 534 -22.72 12.99 -15.13
C MET A 534 -23.50 13.69 -14.01
N ARG A 535 -24.59 13.10 -13.55
CA ARG A 535 -25.41 13.62 -12.43
C ARG A 535 -24.67 13.60 -11.08
N MET A 536 -23.53 12.90 -10.97
CA MET A 536 -22.66 13.04 -9.81
C MET A 536 -21.93 14.38 -9.73
N ILE A 537 -21.81 15.07 -10.85
CA ILE A 537 -21.24 16.42 -10.92
C ILE A 537 -22.33 17.42 -10.56
N ASP A 538 -23.44 17.36 -11.25
CA ASP A 538 -24.61 18.20 -11.00
C ASP A 538 -25.89 17.47 -11.47
N PRO A 539 -26.76 17.02 -10.56
CA PRO A 539 -27.97 16.29 -10.91
C PRO A 539 -29.07 17.19 -11.52
N GLU A 540 -28.97 18.51 -11.38
CA GLU A 540 -29.92 19.46 -11.96
C GLU A 540 -29.49 19.84 -13.40
N LEU A 541 -28.20 19.88 -13.67
CA LEU A 541 -27.66 20.27 -14.98
C LEU A 541 -27.65 19.09 -15.99
N TYR A 542 -27.36 17.89 -15.51
CA TYR A 542 -27.18 16.71 -16.37
C TYR A 542 -28.36 15.75 -16.27
N SER A 543 -28.88 15.31 -17.42
CA SER A 543 -29.96 14.32 -17.52
C SER A 543 -29.43 12.89 -17.54
N ASP A 544 -30.33 11.95 -17.31
CA ASP A 544 -30.06 10.52 -17.51
C ASP A 544 -29.75 10.18 -18.98
N HIS A 545 -28.97 9.13 -19.18
CA HIS A 545 -28.67 8.62 -20.52
C HIS A 545 -28.72 7.10 -20.53
N VAL A 546 -29.28 6.53 -21.59
CA VAL A 546 -29.49 5.08 -21.76
C VAL A 546 -28.20 4.28 -21.86
N ASP A 547 -27.10 4.92 -22.21
CA ASP A 547 -25.79 4.32 -22.37
C ASP A 547 -24.76 4.88 -21.35
N ASN A 548 -25.20 5.47 -20.22
CA ASN A 548 -24.30 5.76 -19.13
C ASN A 548 -23.96 4.48 -18.35
N LYS A 549 -22.92 4.52 -17.54
CA LYS A 549 -22.44 3.35 -16.79
C LYS A 549 -23.50 2.77 -15.85
N ALA A 550 -24.34 3.62 -15.23
CA ALA A 550 -25.43 3.18 -14.36
C ALA A 550 -26.48 2.36 -15.15
N SER A 551 -26.83 2.78 -16.37
CA SER A 551 -27.76 2.07 -17.25
C SER A 551 -27.17 0.73 -17.73
N HIS A 552 -25.89 0.71 -18.12
CA HIS A 552 -25.22 -0.54 -18.50
C HIS A 552 -25.16 -1.52 -17.33
N CYS A 553 -24.87 -1.03 -16.12
CA CYS A 553 -24.86 -1.87 -14.93
C CYS A 553 -26.25 -2.46 -14.65
N ALA A 554 -27.31 -1.65 -14.69
CA ALA A 554 -28.68 -2.12 -14.50
C ALA A 554 -29.07 -3.19 -15.53
N ARG A 555 -28.69 -3.00 -16.79
CA ARG A 555 -28.92 -3.98 -17.89
C ARG A 555 -28.20 -5.30 -17.62
N MET A 556 -26.93 -5.26 -17.23
CA MET A 556 -26.15 -6.45 -16.93
C MET A 556 -26.72 -7.19 -15.71
N ILE A 557 -27.02 -6.47 -14.63
CA ILE A 557 -27.63 -7.04 -13.42
C ILE A 557 -28.95 -7.76 -13.79
N ALA A 558 -29.81 -7.12 -14.57
CA ALA A 558 -31.08 -7.71 -15.03
C ALA A 558 -30.86 -8.97 -15.87
N GLY A 559 -29.82 -8.99 -16.70
CA GLY A 559 -29.44 -10.18 -17.48
C GLY A 559 -29.10 -11.37 -16.58
N TYR A 560 -28.21 -11.17 -15.60
CA TYR A 560 -27.84 -12.20 -14.61
C TYR A 560 -29.02 -12.57 -13.72
N TYR A 561 -29.84 -11.62 -13.32
CA TYR A 561 -31.05 -11.87 -12.52
C TYR A 561 -31.98 -12.87 -13.22
N ARG A 562 -32.28 -12.65 -14.51
CA ARG A 562 -33.13 -13.53 -15.32
C ARG A 562 -32.46 -14.88 -15.61
N ARG A 563 -31.18 -14.87 -16.00
CA ARG A 563 -30.43 -16.09 -16.30
C ARG A 563 -30.40 -17.08 -15.13
N PHE A 564 -30.27 -16.56 -13.91
CA PHE A 564 -30.21 -17.38 -12.69
C PHE A 564 -31.48 -17.29 -11.82
N GLU A 565 -32.63 -16.98 -12.42
CA GLU A 565 -33.91 -16.86 -11.69
C GLU A 565 -34.31 -18.16 -11.02
N ALA A 566 -34.21 -19.28 -11.70
CA ALA A 566 -34.56 -20.61 -11.19
C ALA A 566 -33.75 -21.02 -9.96
N TYR A 567 -32.53 -20.53 -9.87
CA TYR A 567 -31.57 -20.87 -8.80
C TYR A 567 -31.42 -19.77 -7.75
N LYS A 568 -32.13 -18.66 -7.90
CA LYS A 568 -32.00 -17.50 -7.02
C LYS A 568 -30.54 -17.03 -6.88
N GLY A 569 -29.81 -16.97 -8.01
CA GLY A 569 -28.43 -16.50 -8.06
C GLY A 569 -28.31 -15.06 -7.61
N THR A 570 -27.27 -14.71 -6.88
CA THR A 570 -27.07 -13.37 -6.29
C THR A 570 -25.88 -12.63 -6.90
N GLN A 571 -25.87 -11.32 -6.74
CA GLN A 571 -24.87 -10.45 -7.36
C GLN A 571 -24.37 -9.42 -6.34
N PHE A 572 -23.06 -9.12 -6.35
CA PHE A 572 -22.48 -7.99 -5.64
C PHE A 572 -22.24 -6.82 -6.58
N VAL A 573 -22.48 -5.61 -6.10
CA VAL A 573 -22.16 -4.38 -6.83
C VAL A 573 -21.29 -3.49 -5.96
N PHE A 574 -20.09 -3.21 -6.42
CA PHE A 574 -19.11 -2.40 -5.70
C PHE A 574 -18.94 -1.02 -6.35
N SER A 575 -19.05 0.02 -5.53
CA SER A 575 -18.59 1.37 -5.85
C SER A 575 -18.24 2.11 -4.57
N ASP A 576 -17.12 2.82 -4.58
CA ASP A 576 -16.72 3.72 -3.49
C ASP A 576 -17.24 5.15 -3.72
N LEU A 577 -17.75 5.42 -4.94
CA LEU A 577 -18.36 6.67 -5.34
C LEU A 577 -19.88 6.52 -5.47
N GLY A 578 -20.60 7.62 -5.25
CA GLY A 578 -22.06 7.66 -5.43
C GLY A 578 -22.83 6.71 -4.52
N THR A 579 -22.29 6.43 -3.33
CA THR A 579 -22.87 5.50 -2.35
C THR A 579 -24.14 6.07 -1.74
N TYR A 580 -25.05 5.18 -1.36
CA TYR A 580 -26.26 5.53 -0.63
C TYR A 580 -25.95 6.12 0.74
N LYS A 581 -26.61 7.24 1.07
CA LYS A 581 -26.64 7.85 2.41
C LYS A 581 -28.09 8.20 2.73
N PRO A 582 -28.62 7.78 3.89
CA PRO A 582 -29.97 8.15 4.31
C PRO A 582 -30.16 9.68 4.33
N GLY A 583 -31.24 10.17 3.69
CA GLY A 583 -31.52 11.61 3.64
C GLY A 583 -30.67 12.44 2.70
N ALA A 584 -29.71 11.86 2.00
CA ALA A 584 -28.98 12.54 0.92
C ALA A 584 -29.80 12.56 -0.36
N GLY A 585 -29.52 13.54 -1.23
CA GLY A 585 -30.13 13.66 -2.56
C GLY A 585 -29.81 12.49 -3.50
N TRP A 586 -29.81 12.77 -4.77
CA TRP A 586 -29.54 11.78 -5.82
C TRP A 586 -28.20 11.04 -5.60
N ASN A 587 -28.20 9.73 -5.81
CA ASN A 587 -27.01 8.90 -5.79
C ASN A 587 -27.11 7.72 -6.74
N VAL A 588 -25.98 7.20 -7.21
CA VAL A 588 -25.89 6.15 -8.23
C VAL A 588 -26.56 4.85 -7.77
N TYR A 589 -26.45 4.48 -6.50
CA TYR A 589 -27.06 3.24 -5.99
C TYR A 589 -28.56 3.27 -6.10
N SER A 590 -29.19 4.36 -5.64
CA SER A 590 -30.65 4.55 -5.73
C SER A 590 -31.12 4.63 -7.19
N GLU A 591 -30.32 5.23 -8.07
CA GLU A 591 -30.62 5.32 -9.48
C GLU A 591 -30.62 3.94 -10.15
N ILE A 592 -29.60 3.12 -9.91
CA ILE A 592 -29.55 1.75 -10.46
C ILE A 592 -30.72 0.92 -9.91
N ARG A 593 -31.06 1.04 -8.61
CA ARG A 593 -32.23 0.35 -8.02
C ARG A 593 -33.54 0.80 -8.68
N ARG A 594 -33.70 2.11 -8.95
CA ARG A 594 -34.88 2.64 -9.67
C ARG A 594 -34.95 2.03 -11.06
N LYS A 595 -33.86 2.04 -11.85
CA LYS A 595 -33.82 1.45 -13.18
C LYS A 595 -34.13 -0.05 -13.14
N LEU A 596 -33.60 -0.79 -12.19
CA LEU A 596 -33.91 -2.22 -12.04
C LEU A 596 -35.40 -2.47 -11.77
N ALA A 597 -36.05 -1.60 -11.00
CA ALA A 597 -37.48 -1.72 -10.72
C ALA A 597 -38.34 -1.27 -11.88
N GLU A 598 -38.09 -0.09 -12.43
CA GLU A 598 -38.96 0.54 -13.46
C GLU A 598 -38.73 -0.05 -14.86
N ASP A 599 -37.47 -0.24 -15.28
CA ASP A 599 -37.13 -0.67 -16.62
C ASP A 599 -37.11 -2.22 -16.76
N TYR A 600 -36.83 -2.94 -15.68
CA TYR A 600 -36.61 -4.39 -15.71
C TYR A 600 -37.58 -5.19 -14.83
N GLY A 601 -38.41 -4.53 -14.02
CA GLY A 601 -39.44 -5.18 -13.19
C GLY A 601 -38.86 -5.97 -11.99
N ILE A 602 -37.64 -5.68 -11.56
CA ILE A 602 -37.02 -6.35 -10.42
C ILE A 602 -37.49 -5.72 -9.12
N PRO A 603 -38.03 -6.51 -8.15
CA PRO A 603 -38.57 -5.95 -6.92
C PRO A 603 -37.47 -5.21 -6.12
N GLN A 604 -37.79 -3.99 -5.66
CA GLN A 604 -36.84 -3.20 -4.85
C GLN A 604 -36.46 -3.90 -3.53
N SER A 605 -37.31 -4.77 -3.01
CA SER A 605 -37.03 -5.57 -1.80
C SER A 605 -35.86 -6.57 -1.99
N GLU A 606 -35.61 -6.97 -3.24
CA GLU A 606 -34.53 -7.90 -3.61
C GLU A 606 -33.21 -7.17 -3.93
N VAL A 607 -33.23 -5.83 -3.99
CA VAL A 607 -32.08 -4.96 -4.27
C VAL A 607 -31.80 -4.10 -3.05
N ARG A 608 -30.72 -4.42 -2.32
CA ARG A 608 -30.43 -3.76 -1.04
C ARG A 608 -29.05 -3.11 -1.04
N PHE A 609 -28.89 -2.12 -0.17
CA PHE A 609 -27.61 -1.44 0.09
C PHE A 609 -27.12 -1.82 1.48
N ILE A 610 -25.84 -2.18 1.62
CA ILE A 610 -25.28 -2.55 2.93
C ILE A 610 -25.39 -1.40 3.95
N GLN A 611 -25.42 -0.16 3.46
CA GLN A 611 -25.56 1.05 4.26
C GLN A 611 -26.96 1.17 4.93
N GLU A 612 -27.96 0.42 4.46
CA GLU A 612 -29.29 0.36 5.08
C GLU A 612 -29.27 -0.42 6.39
N ALA A 613 -28.26 -1.25 6.61
CA ALA A 613 -28.07 -2.01 7.84
C ALA A 613 -27.35 -1.15 8.89
N THR A 614 -28.13 -0.44 9.72
CA THR A 614 -27.61 0.46 10.76
C THR A 614 -27.16 -0.27 12.04
N SER A 615 -27.53 -1.54 12.20
CA SER A 615 -27.15 -2.36 13.34
C SER A 615 -26.49 -3.67 12.90
N GLU A 616 -25.73 -4.29 13.80
CA GLU A 616 -25.09 -5.58 13.54
C GLU A 616 -26.12 -6.70 13.30
N LYS A 617 -27.26 -6.65 13.97
CA LYS A 617 -28.38 -7.57 13.75
C LYS A 617 -28.93 -7.42 12.33
N ALA A 618 -29.24 -6.20 11.89
CA ALA A 618 -29.73 -5.92 10.55
C ALA A 618 -28.72 -6.36 9.46
N ARG A 619 -27.42 -6.20 9.73
CA ARG A 619 -26.37 -6.66 8.84
C ARG A 619 -26.34 -8.19 8.71
N LYS A 620 -26.47 -8.91 9.81
CA LYS A 620 -26.56 -10.39 9.81
C LYS A 620 -27.81 -10.88 9.08
N GLU A 621 -28.95 -10.22 9.28
CA GLU A 621 -30.19 -10.53 8.57
C GLU A 621 -30.08 -10.31 7.05
N MET A 622 -29.43 -9.24 6.63
CA MET A 622 -29.18 -8.93 5.21
C MET A 622 -28.27 -9.99 4.57
N ILE A 623 -27.19 -10.38 5.23
CA ILE A 623 -26.29 -11.45 4.79
C ILE A 623 -27.04 -12.80 4.70
N ALA A 624 -27.84 -13.13 5.69
CA ALA A 624 -28.68 -14.34 5.66
C ALA A 624 -29.71 -14.30 4.52
N GLY A 625 -30.31 -13.14 4.27
CA GLY A 625 -31.24 -12.91 3.16
C GLY A 625 -30.60 -13.13 1.78
N MET A 626 -29.35 -12.68 1.62
CA MET A 626 -28.59 -12.90 0.39
C MET A 626 -28.22 -14.39 0.22
N ASN A 627 -27.71 -15.04 1.25
CA ASN A 627 -27.41 -16.47 1.20
C ASN A 627 -28.67 -17.35 0.97
N ALA A 628 -29.84 -16.90 1.38
CA ALA A 628 -31.14 -17.56 1.11
C ALA A 628 -31.72 -17.23 -0.26
N GLY A 629 -31.16 -16.27 -1.03
CA GLY A 629 -31.66 -15.81 -2.31
C GLY A 629 -32.91 -14.90 -2.21
N LYS A 630 -33.21 -14.39 -1.01
CA LYS A 630 -34.25 -13.36 -0.79
C LYS A 630 -33.82 -11.98 -1.24
N ILE A 631 -32.52 -11.68 -1.07
CA ILE A 631 -31.86 -10.51 -1.63
C ILE A 631 -31.01 -11.01 -2.78
N ARG A 632 -31.26 -10.48 -3.97
CA ARG A 632 -30.60 -10.92 -5.19
C ARG A 632 -29.44 -10.02 -5.61
N VAL A 633 -29.48 -8.75 -5.21
CA VAL A 633 -28.44 -7.75 -5.52
C VAL A 633 -28.09 -6.98 -4.28
N LEU A 634 -26.80 -6.98 -3.91
CA LEU A 634 -26.29 -6.25 -2.75
C LEU A 634 -25.21 -5.24 -3.17
N PHE A 635 -25.48 -3.97 -2.94
CA PHE A 635 -24.56 -2.87 -3.20
C PHE A 635 -23.74 -2.53 -1.96
N GLY A 636 -22.50 -2.12 -2.16
CA GLY A 636 -21.70 -1.54 -1.10
C GLY A 636 -20.32 -1.05 -1.55
N SER A 637 -19.69 -0.27 -0.66
CA SER A 637 -18.32 0.17 -0.85
C SER A 637 -17.32 -0.92 -0.46
N THR A 638 -16.06 -0.74 -0.86
CA THR A 638 -14.96 -1.62 -0.44
C THR A 638 -14.89 -1.75 1.08
N GLU A 639 -15.03 -0.64 1.82
CA GLU A 639 -14.97 -0.63 3.27
C GLU A 639 -16.12 -1.43 3.90
N MET A 640 -17.33 -1.27 3.39
CA MET A 640 -18.55 -1.84 3.98
C MET A 640 -18.79 -3.30 3.61
N LEU A 641 -18.52 -3.68 2.36
CA LEU A 641 -18.71 -5.04 1.84
C LEU A 641 -17.39 -5.81 1.73
N GLY A 642 -16.28 -5.14 1.50
CA GLY A 642 -14.97 -5.77 1.26
C GLY A 642 -14.40 -6.52 2.46
N THR A 643 -14.94 -6.37 3.67
CA THR A 643 -14.47 -7.08 4.86
C THR A 643 -15.61 -7.66 5.68
N GLY A 644 -15.45 -8.88 6.22
CA GLY A 644 -16.37 -9.47 7.19
C GLY A 644 -17.76 -9.87 6.67
N VAL A 645 -17.99 -9.92 5.35
CA VAL A 645 -19.27 -10.30 4.76
C VAL A 645 -19.16 -11.68 4.12
N ASN A 646 -19.94 -12.65 4.62
CA ASN A 646 -20.00 -14.04 4.14
C ASN A 646 -21.36 -14.30 3.47
N ALA A 647 -21.57 -13.70 2.28
CA ALA A 647 -22.83 -13.78 1.54
C ALA A 647 -22.65 -14.41 0.14
N GLN A 648 -21.68 -15.32 -0.01
CA GLN A 648 -21.24 -15.88 -1.28
C GLN A 648 -22.04 -17.07 -1.79
N LYS A 649 -22.86 -17.73 -0.96
CA LYS A 649 -23.43 -19.06 -1.28
C LYS A 649 -24.10 -19.15 -2.65
N ARG A 650 -24.64 -18.04 -3.15
CA ARG A 650 -25.39 -17.96 -4.40
C ARG A 650 -24.81 -16.96 -5.40
N CYS A 651 -23.61 -16.43 -5.15
CA CYS A 651 -23.02 -15.40 -5.98
C CYS A 651 -22.64 -15.92 -7.36
N VAL A 652 -23.15 -15.27 -8.41
CA VAL A 652 -22.87 -15.60 -9.82
C VAL A 652 -22.16 -14.48 -10.55
N ALA A 653 -22.25 -13.24 -10.04
CA ALA A 653 -21.58 -12.09 -10.65
C ALA A 653 -21.16 -11.05 -9.61
N ILE A 654 -20.05 -10.35 -9.91
CA ILE A 654 -19.54 -9.20 -9.19
C ILE A 654 -19.39 -8.06 -10.16
N HIS A 655 -19.92 -6.89 -9.83
CA HIS A 655 -19.90 -5.71 -10.66
C HIS A 655 -19.02 -4.63 -10.03
N HIS A 656 -17.96 -4.21 -10.70
CA HIS A 656 -17.10 -3.09 -10.30
C HIS A 656 -17.47 -1.83 -11.08
N LEU A 657 -18.33 -1.00 -10.50
CA LEU A 657 -18.73 0.26 -11.12
C LEU A 657 -17.62 1.29 -11.17
N ASP A 658 -16.75 1.28 -10.15
CA ASP A 658 -15.57 2.11 -10.11
C ASP A 658 -14.30 1.28 -9.88
N CYS A 659 -13.18 1.82 -10.34
CA CYS A 659 -11.87 1.25 -10.10
C CYS A 659 -11.34 1.75 -8.75
N PRO A 660 -11.05 0.87 -7.78
CA PRO A 660 -10.46 1.27 -6.51
C PRO A 660 -9.04 1.80 -6.71
N TRP A 661 -8.45 2.36 -5.65
CA TRP A 661 -7.10 2.91 -5.72
C TRP A 661 -5.99 1.87 -5.56
N ARG A 662 -6.27 0.74 -4.91
CA ARG A 662 -5.29 -0.27 -4.52
C ARG A 662 -5.63 -1.62 -5.11
N PRO A 663 -4.63 -2.40 -5.53
CA PRO A 663 -4.83 -3.79 -5.95
C PRO A 663 -5.53 -4.63 -4.89
N SER A 664 -5.14 -4.45 -3.62
CA SER A 664 -5.74 -5.16 -2.48
C SER A 664 -7.25 -4.93 -2.32
N ASP A 665 -7.72 -3.73 -2.65
CA ASP A 665 -9.14 -3.41 -2.57
C ASP A 665 -9.94 -4.18 -3.63
N LEU A 666 -9.38 -4.34 -4.83
CA LEU A 666 -9.97 -5.13 -5.90
C LEU A 666 -10.04 -6.61 -5.52
N GLU A 667 -8.94 -7.15 -4.98
CA GLU A 667 -8.87 -8.55 -4.49
C GLU A 667 -9.87 -8.80 -3.35
N GLN A 668 -10.03 -7.84 -2.43
CA GLN A 668 -11.00 -7.95 -1.34
C GLN A 668 -12.44 -7.95 -1.85
N ARG A 669 -12.76 -7.15 -2.87
CA ARG A 669 -14.07 -7.14 -3.52
C ARG A 669 -14.34 -8.49 -4.20
N ASP A 670 -13.41 -8.99 -5.00
CA ASP A 670 -13.50 -10.26 -5.72
C ASP A 670 -13.67 -11.44 -4.74
N GLY A 671 -12.89 -11.43 -3.66
CA GLY A 671 -12.95 -12.46 -2.62
C GLY A 671 -14.27 -12.53 -1.85
N ARG A 672 -15.25 -11.67 -2.13
CA ARG A 672 -16.61 -11.79 -1.55
C ARG A 672 -17.48 -12.78 -2.29
N GLY A 673 -17.34 -12.92 -3.59
CA GLY A 673 -18.09 -13.91 -4.39
C GLY A 673 -17.26 -15.14 -4.74
N ILE A 674 -15.95 -14.95 -4.98
CA ILE A 674 -15.00 -16.01 -5.32
C ILE A 674 -14.49 -16.65 -4.02
N ARG A 675 -15.35 -17.42 -3.37
CA ARG A 675 -15.07 -17.99 -2.05
C ARG A 675 -15.66 -19.39 -1.92
N THR A 676 -15.08 -20.18 -1.02
CA THR A 676 -15.61 -21.50 -0.66
C THR A 676 -17.08 -21.44 -0.25
N GLY A 677 -17.83 -22.48 -0.54
CA GLY A 677 -19.25 -22.59 -0.20
C GLY A 677 -20.18 -21.82 -1.13
N ASN A 678 -19.70 -21.41 -2.31
CA ASN A 678 -20.55 -20.89 -3.37
C ASN A 678 -21.17 -22.03 -4.17
N GLU A 679 -22.36 -22.46 -3.74
CA GLU A 679 -23.05 -23.63 -4.29
C GLU A 679 -23.59 -23.38 -5.70
N ILE A 680 -24.14 -22.21 -5.95
CA ILE A 680 -24.77 -21.90 -7.24
C ILE A 680 -23.72 -21.73 -8.35
N ALA A 681 -22.60 -21.08 -8.07
CA ALA A 681 -21.53 -21.00 -9.06
C ALA A 681 -21.00 -22.39 -9.42
N LYS A 682 -20.81 -23.24 -8.42
CA LYS A 682 -20.31 -24.61 -8.59
C LYS A 682 -21.25 -25.49 -9.42
N LEU A 683 -22.56 -25.44 -9.14
CA LEU A 683 -23.55 -26.36 -9.73
C LEU A 683 -24.18 -25.84 -11.03
N HIS A 684 -24.26 -24.54 -11.21
CA HIS A 684 -25.09 -23.91 -12.26
C HIS A 684 -24.39 -22.82 -13.09
N ALA A 685 -23.11 -22.53 -12.81
CA ALA A 685 -22.35 -21.51 -13.53
C ALA A 685 -20.92 -22.01 -13.87
N ASP A 686 -20.76 -23.27 -14.23
CA ASP A 686 -19.50 -23.91 -14.64
C ASP A 686 -18.36 -23.68 -13.64
N ASN A 687 -18.68 -23.62 -12.35
CA ASN A 687 -17.77 -23.29 -11.25
C ASN A 687 -17.05 -21.93 -11.47
N LYS A 688 -17.76 -20.93 -12.02
CA LYS A 688 -17.23 -19.60 -12.30
C LYS A 688 -18.10 -18.53 -11.66
N VAL A 689 -17.46 -17.41 -11.30
CA VAL A 689 -18.12 -16.15 -10.97
C VAL A 689 -17.64 -15.11 -11.97
N ASP A 690 -18.58 -14.48 -12.65
CA ASP A 690 -18.27 -13.42 -13.61
C ASP A 690 -17.95 -12.12 -12.86
N VAL A 691 -16.79 -11.55 -13.12
CA VAL A 691 -16.34 -10.28 -12.55
C VAL A 691 -16.34 -9.21 -13.63
N ILE A 692 -17.32 -8.34 -13.58
CA ILE A 692 -17.56 -7.33 -14.60
C ILE A 692 -16.89 -6.02 -14.20
N LEU A 693 -15.93 -5.57 -15.00
CA LEU A 693 -15.25 -4.30 -14.87
C LEU A 693 -15.84 -3.29 -15.85
N TYR A 694 -16.53 -2.27 -15.36
CA TYR A 694 -17.12 -1.24 -16.20
C TYR A 694 -16.12 -0.14 -16.50
N ALA A 695 -15.75 0.02 -17.75
CA ALA A 695 -14.80 1.03 -18.21
C ALA A 695 -15.43 1.91 -19.29
N VAL A 696 -15.50 3.21 -19.05
CA VAL A 696 -15.85 4.18 -20.09
C VAL A 696 -14.62 4.46 -20.94
N GLU A 697 -14.74 4.36 -22.26
CA GLU A 697 -13.68 4.67 -23.19
C GLU A 697 -13.27 6.13 -23.07
N LYS A 698 -12.00 6.43 -23.34
CA LYS A 698 -11.43 7.78 -23.18
C LYS A 698 -11.64 8.37 -21.77
N SER A 699 -11.70 7.51 -20.75
CA SER A 699 -11.77 7.90 -19.35
C SER A 699 -10.63 7.27 -18.56
N LEU A 700 -10.54 7.61 -17.26
CA LEU A 700 -9.52 7.05 -16.38
C LEU A 700 -9.75 5.57 -16.03
N ASP A 701 -10.91 4.99 -16.32
CA ASP A 701 -11.29 3.66 -15.85
C ASP A 701 -10.38 2.56 -16.41
N ALA A 702 -10.32 2.43 -17.73
CA ALA A 702 -9.52 1.40 -18.39
C ALA A 702 -8.03 1.51 -18.02
N TYR A 703 -7.51 2.73 -17.96
CA TYR A 703 -6.13 2.97 -17.57
C TYR A 703 -5.87 2.55 -16.11
N LYS A 704 -6.77 2.88 -15.18
CA LYS A 704 -6.66 2.48 -13.77
C LYS A 704 -6.74 0.97 -13.58
N PHE A 705 -7.69 0.29 -14.25
CA PHE A 705 -7.79 -1.16 -14.18
C PHE A 705 -6.51 -1.83 -14.73
N GLY A 706 -5.99 -1.36 -15.87
CA GLY A 706 -4.72 -1.84 -16.43
C GLY A 706 -3.53 -1.64 -15.48
N LEU A 707 -3.46 -0.47 -14.81
CA LEU A 707 -2.41 -0.20 -13.83
C LEU A 707 -2.52 -1.11 -12.60
N LEU A 708 -3.73 -1.31 -12.06
CA LEU A 708 -3.95 -2.22 -10.93
C LEU A 708 -3.59 -3.66 -11.29
N HIS A 709 -3.96 -4.11 -12.48
CA HIS A 709 -3.60 -5.44 -12.98
C HIS A 709 -2.08 -5.62 -13.04
N ASN A 710 -1.35 -4.65 -13.58
CA ASN A 710 0.11 -4.68 -13.62
C ASN A 710 0.70 -4.73 -12.20
N LYS A 711 0.18 -3.92 -11.26
CA LYS A 711 0.62 -3.95 -9.86
C LYS A 711 0.36 -5.33 -9.21
N GLN A 712 -0.81 -5.93 -9.44
CA GLN A 712 -1.12 -7.28 -8.94
C GLN A 712 -0.15 -8.32 -9.49
N LEU A 713 0.15 -8.25 -10.79
CA LEU A 713 1.11 -9.15 -11.43
C LEU A 713 2.49 -9.05 -10.78
N PHE A 714 3.00 -7.85 -10.56
CA PHE A 714 4.30 -7.63 -9.93
C PHE A 714 4.33 -8.11 -8.47
N ILE A 715 3.27 -7.81 -7.70
CA ILE A 715 3.16 -8.28 -6.33
C ILE A 715 3.15 -9.82 -6.29
N ARG A 716 2.40 -10.47 -7.19
CA ARG A 716 2.37 -11.93 -7.31
C ARG A 716 3.74 -12.50 -7.68
N GLN A 717 4.42 -11.91 -8.66
CA GLN A 717 5.76 -12.33 -9.07
C GLN A 717 6.75 -12.24 -7.90
N LEU A 718 6.72 -11.17 -7.13
CA LEU A 718 7.57 -11.01 -5.94
C LEU A 718 7.25 -12.07 -4.89
N LYS A 719 5.98 -12.31 -4.57
CA LYS A 719 5.55 -13.30 -3.57
C LYS A 719 5.91 -14.73 -3.97
N THR A 720 5.80 -15.06 -5.25
CA THR A 720 6.15 -16.39 -5.79
C THR A 720 7.64 -16.57 -6.06
N ASN A 721 8.42 -15.49 -5.97
CA ASN A 721 9.83 -15.43 -6.38
C ASN A 721 10.06 -15.88 -7.85
N ASN A 722 9.03 -15.71 -8.69
CA ASN A 722 9.09 -16.03 -10.12
C ASN A 722 9.23 -14.75 -10.93
N MET A 723 10.42 -14.14 -10.85
CA MET A 723 10.69 -12.84 -11.43
C MET A 723 11.27 -12.97 -12.84
N GLY A 724 10.54 -12.49 -13.85
CA GLY A 724 11.04 -12.34 -15.22
C GLY A 724 11.97 -11.12 -15.42
N SER A 725 12.00 -10.18 -14.47
CA SER A 725 12.75 -8.93 -14.56
C SER A 725 13.37 -8.56 -13.21
N ARG A 726 14.58 -7.95 -13.26
CA ARG A 726 15.26 -7.40 -12.07
C ARG A 726 14.76 -6.00 -11.68
N THR A 727 13.93 -5.39 -12.51
CA THR A 727 13.39 -4.05 -12.31
C THR A 727 11.88 -4.05 -12.53
N ILE A 728 11.16 -3.43 -11.62
CA ILE A 728 9.70 -3.24 -11.69
C ILE A 728 9.38 -1.77 -11.83
N ASP A 729 8.46 -1.42 -12.72
CA ASP A 729 7.83 -0.10 -12.83
C ASP A 729 6.44 -0.13 -12.17
N GLU A 730 6.28 0.50 -11.02
CA GLU A 730 4.98 0.58 -10.30
C GLU A 730 3.98 1.55 -10.93
N GLY A 731 4.38 2.29 -11.98
CA GLY A 731 3.52 3.28 -12.62
C GLY A 731 3.46 4.63 -11.90
N ALA A 732 2.68 5.55 -12.43
CA ALA A 732 2.71 6.97 -12.04
C ALA A 732 1.51 7.45 -11.22
N ILE A 733 0.46 6.64 -11.01
CA ILE A 733 -0.72 7.06 -10.25
C ILE A 733 -0.54 6.86 -8.76
N ASP A 734 -0.78 7.92 -7.99
CA ASP A 734 -0.82 7.92 -6.54
C ASP A 734 -2.18 8.43 -6.04
N GLU A 735 -2.69 7.79 -4.98
CA GLU A 735 -3.95 8.17 -4.31
C GLU A 735 -3.96 9.64 -3.85
N LYS A 736 -2.78 10.18 -3.48
CA LYS A 736 -2.64 11.51 -2.90
C LYS A 736 -2.36 12.63 -3.92
N SER A 737 -1.72 12.31 -5.02
CA SER A 737 -1.29 13.30 -6.02
C SER A 737 -2.10 13.23 -7.33
N GLY A 738 -2.88 12.17 -7.53
CA GLY A 738 -3.57 11.93 -8.80
C GLY A 738 -2.63 11.51 -9.92
N MET A 739 -3.07 11.69 -11.13
CA MET A 739 -2.35 11.36 -12.36
C MET A 739 -1.50 12.54 -12.84
N ASN A 740 -0.39 12.30 -13.53
CA ASN A 740 0.34 13.40 -14.13
C ASN A 740 -0.43 13.99 -15.32
N PHE A 741 -0.15 15.25 -15.64
CA PHE A 741 -0.90 15.99 -16.66
C PHE A 741 -0.83 15.33 -18.05
N SER A 742 0.35 14.93 -18.49
CA SER A 742 0.55 14.36 -19.84
C SER A 742 -0.18 13.02 -19.99
N GLU A 743 -0.11 12.15 -18.99
CA GLU A 743 -0.84 10.89 -18.96
C GLU A 743 -2.37 11.13 -18.89
N TYR A 744 -2.80 12.11 -18.08
CA TYR A 744 -4.20 12.48 -17.96
C TYR A 744 -4.79 12.92 -19.32
N VAL A 745 -4.10 13.82 -20.01
CA VAL A 745 -4.54 14.31 -21.34
C VAL A 745 -4.53 13.17 -22.36
N ALA A 746 -3.49 12.35 -22.38
CA ALA A 746 -3.39 11.25 -23.34
C ALA A 746 -4.50 10.22 -23.15
N VAL A 747 -4.81 9.85 -21.91
CA VAL A 747 -5.90 8.89 -21.61
C VAL A 747 -7.25 9.46 -21.96
N LEU A 748 -7.56 10.70 -21.58
CA LEU A 748 -8.85 11.33 -21.87
C LEU A 748 -9.05 11.61 -23.36
N SER A 749 -8.00 11.90 -24.12
CA SER A 749 -8.09 12.10 -25.57
C SER A 749 -8.24 10.78 -26.33
N GLY A 750 -7.99 9.65 -25.68
CA GLY A 750 -8.00 8.33 -26.32
C GLY A 750 -6.89 8.14 -27.33
N ASN A 751 -5.86 9.00 -27.30
CA ASN A 751 -4.75 8.96 -28.25
C ASN A 751 -3.48 8.48 -27.53
N THR A 752 -3.17 7.19 -27.68
CA THR A 752 -1.95 6.58 -27.14
C THR A 752 -0.67 7.16 -27.75
N ASP A 753 -0.76 7.73 -28.98
CA ASP A 753 0.37 8.39 -29.63
C ASP A 753 0.82 9.63 -28.84
N LEU A 754 -0.07 10.25 -28.06
CA LEU A 754 0.29 11.36 -27.16
C LEU A 754 1.18 10.89 -26.00
N LEU A 755 1.03 9.65 -25.51
CA LEU A 755 1.94 9.06 -24.54
C LEU A 755 3.31 8.82 -25.15
N ASP A 756 3.35 8.29 -26.36
CA ASP A 756 4.60 8.07 -27.12
C ASP A 756 5.23 9.39 -27.54
N LYS A 757 4.43 10.37 -27.94
CA LYS A 757 4.88 11.74 -28.17
C LYS A 757 5.51 12.35 -26.92
N ALA A 758 4.85 12.24 -25.74
CA ALA A 758 5.40 12.75 -24.49
C ALA A 758 6.71 12.05 -24.10
N ARG A 759 6.85 10.75 -24.38
CA ARG A 759 8.10 10.00 -24.18
C ARG A 759 9.19 10.45 -25.13
N LEU A 760 8.86 10.66 -26.42
CA LEU A 760 9.80 11.13 -27.44
C LEU A 760 10.21 12.58 -27.19
N GLU A 761 9.29 13.48 -26.85
CA GLU A 761 9.60 14.86 -26.47
C GLU A 761 10.53 14.93 -25.27
N LYS A 762 10.33 14.05 -24.26
CA LYS A 762 11.26 13.89 -23.13
C LYS A 762 12.65 13.47 -23.60
N LYS A 763 12.73 12.52 -24.54
CA LYS A 763 14.00 12.05 -25.10
C LYS A 763 14.69 13.14 -25.95
N ILE A 764 13.92 13.90 -26.73
CA ILE A 764 14.41 15.04 -27.51
C ILE A 764 14.96 16.13 -26.57
N ALA A 765 14.20 16.52 -25.53
CA ALA A 765 14.65 17.50 -24.56
C ALA A 765 15.96 17.09 -23.85
N THR A 766 16.11 15.78 -23.56
CA THR A 766 17.36 15.24 -23.03
C THR A 766 18.51 15.41 -24.01
N LEU A 767 18.31 14.99 -25.26
CA LEU A 767 19.32 15.10 -26.33
C LEU A 767 19.67 16.56 -26.69
N GLU A 768 18.68 17.46 -26.67
CA GLU A 768 18.93 18.90 -26.88
C GLU A 768 19.72 19.51 -25.74
N SER A 769 19.45 19.13 -24.50
CA SER A 769 20.22 19.55 -23.33
C SER A 769 21.67 19.04 -23.42
N GLU A 770 21.88 17.79 -23.82
CA GLU A 770 23.20 17.21 -24.06
C GLU A 770 23.95 17.93 -25.20
N ARG A 771 23.26 18.22 -26.30
CA ARG A 771 23.82 19.02 -27.43
C ARG A 771 24.23 20.42 -26.99
N GLN A 772 23.38 21.11 -26.24
CA GLN A 772 23.71 22.46 -25.75
C GLN A 772 24.91 22.44 -24.80
N ALA A 773 25.00 21.43 -23.93
CA ALA A 773 26.14 21.23 -23.04
C ALA A 773 27.43 20.95 -23.82
N PHE A 774 27.37 20.12 -24.86
CA PHE A 774 28.51 19.88 -25.74
C PHE A 774 28.98 21.16 -26.48
N VAL A 775 28.03 21.93 -26.97
CA VAL A 775 28.35 23.21 -27.66
C VAL A 775 28.94 24.27 -26.70
N ARG A 776 28.47 24.30 -25.43
CA ARG A 776 29.02 25.22 -24.42
C ARG A 776 30.34 24.73 -23.79
N GLY A 777 30.66 23.45 -23.93
CA GLY A 777 31.92 22.85 -23.47
C GLY A 777 33.06 22.86 -24.47
N LYS A 778 32.77 23.27 -25.73
CA LYS A 778 33.75 23.65 -26.73
C LYS A 778 34.07 25.15 -26.63
#